data_0fed8f69415dbe89981affe8b172fe29
#
_entry.id   0fed8f69415dbe89981affe8b172fe29
#
_cell.length_a   1.000
_cell.length_b   1.000
_cell.length_c   1.000
_cell.angle_alpha   90.00
_cell.angle_beta   90.00
_cell.angle_gamma   90.00
#
_symmetry.space_group_name_H-M   'P 1'
#
loop_
_entity.id
_entity.type
_entity.pdbx_description
1 polymer ?
#
loop_
_entity_poly.entity_id
_entity_poly.type
_entity_poly.pdbx_seq_one_letter_code
_entity_poly.pdbx_strand_id
1 'polypeptide(L)'
;MHTPLPKEAEQTMIGPRQQRTAFLVAALLFACYLLTYTGLIQSSDGLSMFATTESIVRRGETDANQLLWMGLQQGSFGPDGELYSRKGLGMTLLALPFVWAARLWPAIGLTQTALLLNPLLTAWTGGLLFLAVLRLGWSPFAGIAAALAYGLATLAWPYTQTFFSDPVAGWGLFAALYWLLAFEQEKHKHILLWAGLAWGLAYLSRSINLVTLPVYALALAAILQERRISTIRFREWILFAAPILAAGLLSLWWNWLRFGNPLDSGYVESEAFNGDWLFGLVGLLVSPGRGILWYSPVLLLVPLGIGWFWRRARWLLLASAGVALLYWLLYSKWYMWHGGYSWGPRFLVPVLPFLMLISAPAWQWVFVEERWGRLGRWLATLLVLLSLSIQWLGMLIPFALVQDWLDRTVKPLFAPETFIYLSYSPLLRQWDFLNADSIVFAWWRLGRHGPDLFVLALLLAALMGGGLLLLRALRPDTEQEAGQADESETLPVALYGVALLLVALVLLVRFQLPGSGIENQAVAAQIAAQEEPGDAILHLRPLETQQFANVYHGRLPVYGLFPVDELSPDDSRLLDDLLQRYHRLWVLPDFAPPERSAWERALRGTVFLLADSAIPPDDRRLVLYAAAQEQPLTERGVGIRFGDPAWVRLNGYGLPKEVAPGRALLVALEWESLRPVTKEYRVFVHLLDADGTKLAQRDGQPVLWLRPTSGWQVGEHIVDRYGLLLPADLPPGEYRVAVGLYDPATGERQPSSAGPGDYAIQLGPVRVEGR
;
A
#
# COMPACT_ATOMS: atom_id res chain seq x y z
N MET A 1 14.27 3.37 -55.91
CA MET A 1 15.45 2.49 -55.80
C MET A 1 15.11 1.37 -54.84
N HIS A 2 14.88 0.15 -55.38
CA HIS A 2 14.65 -1.05 -54.57
C HIS A 2 16.00 -1.53 -54.06
N THR A 3 16.33 -1.25 -52.81
CA THR A 3 17.37 -2.02 -52.09
C THR A 3 16.83 -3.43 -51.93
N PRO A 4 17.57 -4.48 -52.38
CA PRO A 4 17.15 -5.85 -52.11
C PRO A 4 17.08 -6.08 -50.63
N LEU A 5 15.97 -6.66 -50.19
CA LEU A 5 15.80 -7.16 -48.84
C LEU A 5 16.89 -8.17 -48.52
N PRO A 6 17.44 -8.21 -47.28
CA PRO A 6 18.26 -9.35 -46.89
C PRO A 6 17.41 -10.61 -47.16
N LYS A 7 18.01 -11.54 -47.90
CA LYS A 7 17.48 -12.89 -48.06
C LYS A 7 17.16 -13.42 -46.68
N GLU A 8 15.95 -14.08 -46.57
CA GLU A 8 15.48 -14.83 -45.43
C GLU A 8 16.28 -14.50 -44.13
N ALA A 9 15.80 -13.51 -43.35
CA ALA A 9 16.37 -13.27 -42.07
C ALA A 9 16.35 -14.62 -41.34
N GLU A 10 17.51 -15.27 -41.24
CA GLU A 10 17.71 -16.34 -40.27
C GLU A 10 17.06 -15.86 -39.00
N GLN A 11 15.98 -16.55 -38.60
CA GLN A 11 15.19 -16.20 -37.43
C GLN A 11 16.17 -16.13 -36.26
N THR A 12 16.52 -14.96 -35.83
CA THR A 12 17.57 -14.72 -34.84
C THR A 12 17.10 -15.28 -33.52
N MET A 13 17.53 -16.51 -33.24
CA MET A 13 17.41 -17.10 -31.92
C MET A 13 18.09 -16.15 -30.93
N ILE A 14 17.38 -15.81 -29.85
CA ILE A 14 17.97 -14.97 -28.79
C ILE A 14 19.10 -15.74 -28.10
N GLY A 15 20.31 -15.34 -28.37
CA GLY A 15 21.51 -15.93 -27.77
C GLY A 15 21.86 -15.34 -26.39
N PRO A 16 22.86 -15.91 -25.71
CA PRO A 16 23.28 -15.47 -24.38
C PRO A 16 23.65 -13.98 -24.31
N ARG A 17 24.31 -13.46 -25.35
CA ARG A 17 24.68 -12.03 -25.44
C ARG A 17 23.46 -11.11 -25.42
N GLN A 18 22.41 -11.43 -26.21
CA GLN A 18 21.19 -10.63 -26.26
C GLN A 18 20.45 -10.69 -24.92
N GLN A 19 20.44 -11.86 -24.25
CA GLN A 19 19.84 -12.02 -22.93
C GLN A 19 20.58 -11.18 -21.88
N ARG A 20 21.93 -11.17 -21.89
CA ARG A 20 22.75 -10.31 -21.01
C ARG A 20 22.50 -8.83 -21.27
N THR A 21 22.41 -8.41 -22.53
CA THR A 21 22.10 -7.02 -22.88
C THR A 21 20.69 -6.64 -22.41
N ALA A 22 19.69 -7.54 -22.55
CA ALA A 22 18.34 -7.31 -22.03
C ALA A 22 18.35 -7.14 -20.50
N PHE A 23 19.12 -7.97 -19.79
CA PHE A 23 19.32 -7.83 -18.35
C PHE A 23 19.95 -6.48 -18.00
N LEU A 24 21.01 -6.05 -18.72
CA LEU A 24 21.65 -4.75 -18.51
C LEU A 24 20.71 -3.57 -18.75
N VAL A 25 19.86 -3.64 -19.79
CA VAL A 25 18.82 -2.63 -20.06
C VAL A 25 17.85 -2.56 -18.89
N ALA A 26 17.35 -3.71 -18.44
CA ALA A 26 16.44 -3.77 -17.28
C ALA A 26 17.13 -3.27 -16.01
N ALA A 27 18.35 -3.69 -15.74
CA ALA A 27 19.12 -3.29 -14.55
C ALA A 27 19.44 -1.78 -14.55
N LEU A 28 19.75 -1.19 -15.71
CA LEU A 28 19.94 0.25 -15.84
C LEU A 28 18.64 1.03 -15.60
N LEU A 29 17.51 0.57 -16.15
CA LEU A 29 16.19 1.16 -15.87
C LEU A 29 15.88 1.07 -14.39
N PHE A 30 16.11 -0.08 -13.76
CA PHE A 30 15.88 -0.26 -12.33
C PHE A 30 16.77 0.69 -11.49
N ALA A 31 18.03 0.89 -11.86
CA ALA A 31 18.91 1.87 -11.21
C ALA A 31 18.35 3.31 -11.32
N CYS A 32 17.83 3.70 -12.50
CA CYS A 32 17.15 4.99 -12.69
C CYS A 32 15.93 5.12 -11.77
N TYR A 33 15.15 4.03 -11.61
CA TYR A 33 13.98 4.03 -10.75
C TYR A 33 14.33 4.10 -9.26
N LEU A 34 15.43 3.47 -8.83
CA LEU A 34 15.95 3.63 -7.48
C LEU A 34 16.40 5.06 -7.18
N LEU A 35 16.96 5.78 -8.16
CA LEU A 35 17.33 7.19 -7.99
C LEU A 35 16.11 8.07 -7.68
N THR A 36 14.97 7.75 -8.24
CA THR A 36 13.72 8.52 -8.04
C THR A 36 12.76 7.86 -7.03
N TYR A 37 13.21 6.82 -6.34
CA TYR A 37 12.40 6.07 -5.39
C TYR A 37 11.92 6.93 -4.22
N THR A 38 10.62 6.83 -3.86
CA THR A 38 10.00 7.65 -2.81
C THR A 38 9.83 6.94 -1.47
N GLY A 39 9.64 5.62 -1.49
CA GLY A 39 9.38 4.82 -0.29
C GLY A 39 8.00 5.03 0.35
N LEU A 40 7.09 5.77 -0.29
CA LEU A 40 5.76 6.11 0.22
C LEU A 40 4.67 5.76 -0.80
N ILE A 41 3.57 5.18 -0.32
CA ILE A 41 2.35 4.98 -1.12
C ILE A 41 1.52 6.27 -1.04
N GLN A 42 1.36 6.93 -2.17
CA GLN A 42 0.67 8.23 -2.27
C GLN A 42 -0.77 8.11 -2.81
N SER A 43 -1.29 6.91 -2.97
CA SER A 43 -2.62 6.69 -3.55
C SER A 43 -3.46 5.78 -2.67
N SER A 44 -4.74 6.10 -2.56
CA SER A 44 -5.74 5.28 -1.86
C SER A 44 -5.86 3.86 -2.45
N ASP A 45 -5.84 3.72 -3.78
CA ASP A 45 -5.79 2.42 -4.47
C ASP A 45 -4.58 1.59 -4.02
N GLY A 46 -3.40 2.22 -3.96
CA GLY A 46 -2.17 1.57 -3.53
C GLY A 46 -2.20 1.17 -2.05
N LEU A 47 -2.71 2.06 -1.19
CA LEU A 47 -2.88 1.78 0.24
C LEU A 47 -3.79 0.57 0.46
N SER A 48 -4.91 0.50 -0.25
CA SER A 48 -5.88 -0.61 -0.16
C SER A 48 -5.27 -1.96 -0.55
N MET A 49 -4.48 -2.02 -1.63
CA MET A 49 -3.78 -3.25 -2.03
C MET A 49 -2.64 -3.61 -1.08
N PHE A 50 -1.92 -2.61 -0.57
CA PHE A 50 -0.87 -2.84 0.42
C PHE A 50 -1.45 -3.35 1.75
N ALA A 51 -2.54 -2.75 2.24
CA ALA A 51 -3.23 -3.15 3.45
C ALA A 51 -3.63 -4.64 3.42
N THR A 52 -4.24 -5.09 2.30
CA THR A 52 -4.55 -6.50 2.10
C THR A 52 -3.29 -7.39 2.08
N THR A 53 -2.21 -6.93 1.41
CA THR A 53 -0.95 -7.70 1.36
C THR A 53 -0.32 -7.84 2.75
N GLU A 54 -0.33 -6.76 3.53
CA GLU A 54 0.14 -6.72 4.91
C GLU A 54 -0.68 -7.64 5.81
N SER A 55 -2.01 -7.58 5.74
CA SER A 55 -2.92 -8.44 6.50
C SER A 55 -2.65 -9.92 6.24
N ILE A 56 -2.48 -10.32 4.97
CA ILE A 56 -2.13 -11.70 4.61
C ILE A 56 -0.80 -12.12 5.23
N VAL A 57 0.24 -11.29 5.10
CA VAL A 57 1.59 -11.63 5.58
C VAL A 57 1.66 -11.68 7.10
N ARG A 58 0.96 -10.79 7.79
CA ARG A 58 1.00 -10.69 9.26
C ARG A 58 0.09 -11.67 9.96
N ARG A 59 -1.13 -11.85 9.46
CA ARG A 59 -2.19 -12.58 10.16
C ARG A 59 -2.78 -13.74 9.36
N GLY A 60 -2.59 -13.77 8.03
CA GLY A 60 -3.28 -14.69 7.13
C GLY A 60 -4.70 -14.25 6.78
N GLU A 61 -5.08 -13.03 7.11
CA GLU A 61 -6.38 -12.39 6.84
C GLU A 61 -6.32 -11.53 5.58
N THR A 62 -7.47 -11.13 5.05
CA THR A 62 -7.54 -10.44 3.75
C THR A 62 -8.18 -9.05 3.85
N ASP A 63 -8.47 -8.60 5.06
CA ASP A 63 -9.05 -7.30 5.37
C ASP A 63 -8.11 -6.12 5.06
N ALA A 64 -8.69 -4.93 5.09
CA ALA A 64 -7.99 -3.65 4.97
C ALA A 64 -8.45 -2.64 6.06
N ASN A 65 -8.73 -3.12 7.25
CA ASN A 65 -9.34 -2.37 8.35
C ASN A 65 -8.52 -1.16 8.82
N GLN A 66 -7.19 -1.16 8.60
CA GLN A 66 -6.37 0.02 8.83
C GLN A 66 -6.77 1.22 7.97
N LEU A 67 -7.66 1.04 6.99
CA LEU A 67 -8.17 2.08 6.09
C LEU A 67 -9.67 2.39 6.31
N LEU A 68 -10.27 1.96 7.41
CA LEU A 68 -11.68 2.29 7.73
C LEU A 68 -11.96 3.79 7.68
N TRP A 69 -11.00 4.63 8.06
CA TRP A 69 -11.09 6.07 7.97
C TRP A 69 -11.36 6.62 6.55
N MET A 70 -11.05 5.85 5.50
CA MET A 70 -11.33 6.21 4.11
C MET A 70 -12.74 5.81 3.68
N GLY A 71 -13.46 5.04 4.50
CA GLY A 71 -14.79 4.54 4.20
C GLY A 71 -14.84 3.76 2.89
N LEU A 72 -15.93 3.94 2.16
CA LEU A 72 -16.19 3.24 0.90
C LEU A 72 -15.39 3.78 -0.30
N GLN A 73 -14.42 4.66 -0.14
CA GLN A 73 -13.64 5.18 -1.28
C GLN A 73 -12.81 4.08 -1.95
N GLN A 74 -12.22 3.17 -1.17
CA GLN A 74 -11.28 2.16 -1.71
C GLN A 74 -11.57 0.73 -1.24
N GLY A 75 -12.61 0.52 -0.48
CA GLY A 75 -13.03 -0.77 0.02
C GLY A 75 -14.55 -0.93 0.02
N SER A 76 -14.99 -2.15 0.26
CA SER A 76 -16.39 -2.48 0.53
C SER A 76 -16.44 -3.44 1.72
N PHE A 77 -17.51 -3.35 2.50
CA PHE A 77 -17.69 -4.24 3.63
C PHE A 77 -18.10 -5.64 3.17
N GLY A 78 -17.48 -6.66 3.75
CA GLY A 78 -17.87 -8.04 3.60
C GLY A 78 -19.09 -8.41 4.47
N PRO A 79 -19.59 -9.65 4.33
CA PRO A 79 -20.68 -10.15 5.16
C PRO A 79 -20.35 -10.22 6.66
N ASP A 80 -19.07 -10.27 6.99
CA ASP A 80 -18.51 -10.31 8.35
C ASP A 80 -18.30 -8.92 8.97
N GLY A 81 -18.63 -7.85 8.22
CA GLY A 81 -18.45 -6.47 8.65
C GLY A 81 -17.04 -5.90 8.49
N GLU A 82 -16.09 -6.69 7.97
CA GLU A 82 -14.72 -6.24 7.72
C GLU A 82 -14.62 -5.46 6.40
N LEU A 83 -13.67 -4.50 6.35
CA LEU A 83 -13.39 -3.73 5.14
C LEU A 83 -12.46 -4.52 4.23
N TYR A 84 -12.86 -4.72 2.97
CA TYR A 84 -12.06 -5.40 1.95
C TYR A 84 -11.72 -4.48 0.79
N SER A 85 -10.49 -4.61 0.28
CA SER A 85 -10.08 -3.95 -0.96
C SER A 85 -10.91 -4.44 -2.15
N ARG A 86 -11.37 -3.55 -3.04
CA ARG A 86 -12.04 -3.90 -4.31
C ARG A 86 -11.07 -4.33 -5.41
N LYS A 87 -9.76 -4.23 -5.15
CA LYS A 87 -8.73 -4.45 -6.16
C LYS A 87 -8.48 -5.94 -6.37
N GLY A 88 -7.95 -6.26 -7.56
CA GLY A 88 -7.62 -7.63 -7.94
C GLY A 88 -6.45 -8.19 -7.13
N LEU A 89 -6.41 -9.51 -7.02
CA LEU A 89 -5.41 -10.26 -6.24
C LEU A 89 -3.98 -10.19 -6.82
N GLY A 90 -3.81 -9.91 -8.12
CA GLY A 90 -2.52 -10.07 -8.81
C GLY A 90 -1.39 -9.19 -8.24
N MET A 91 -1.69 -7.93 -7.90
CA MET A 91 -0.72 -7.03 -7.25
C MET A 91 -0.31 -7.58 -5.88
N THR A 92 -1.27 -7.99 -5.07
CA THR A 92 -1.06 -8.59 -3.75
C THR A 92 -0.17 -9.83 -3.85
N LEU A 93 -0.49 -10.79 -4.73
CA LEU A 93 0.30 -12.03 -4.92
C LEU A 93 1.77 -11.74 -5.26
N LEU A 94 2.01 -10.81 -6.16
CA LEU A 94 3.38 -10.46 -6.56
C LEU A 94 4.13 -9.67 -5.49
N ALA A 95 3.43 -8.94 -4.62
CA ALA A 95 4.01 -8.20 -3.51
C ALA A 95 4.28 -9.07 -2.25
N LEU A 96 3.58 -10.21 -2.08
CA LEU A 96 3.74 -11.09 -0.91
C LEU A 96 5.21 -11.40 -0.58
N PRO A 97 6.07 -11.84 -1.52
CA PRO A 97 7.46 -12.18 -1.19
C PRO A 97 8.26 -10.97 -0.69
N PHE A 98 7.97 -9.77 -1.16
CA PHE A 98 8.63 -8.54 -0.73
C PHE A 98 8.25 -8.18 0.71
N VAL A 99 6.95 -8.17 1.01
CA VAL A 99 6.44 -7.87 2.35
C VAL A 99 6.84 -8.96 3.34
N TRP A 100 6.85 -10.22 2.91
CA TRP A 100 7.28 -11.33 3.74
C TRP A 100 8.78 -11.26 4.10
N ALA A 101 9.64 -10.90 3.14
CA ALA A 101 11.07 -10.67 3.38
C ALA A 101 11.28 -9.52 4.39
N ALA A 102 10.53 -8.41 4.26
CA ALA A 102 10.59 -7.30 5.20
C ALA A 102 10.10 -7.71 6.60
N ARG A 103 9.07 -8.53 6.69
CA ARG A 103 8.61 -9.06 7.99
C ARG A 103 9.68 -9.89 8.71
N LEU A 104 10.45 -10.68 7.96
CA LEU A 104 11.54 -11.49 8.53
C LEU A 104 12.76 -10.66 8.94
N TRP A 105 12.89 -9.47 8.41
CA TRP A 105 14.00 -8.57 8.69
C TRP A 105 13.53 -7.17 9.09
N PRO A 106 13.34 -6.91 10.40
CA PRO A 106 12.78 -5.64 10.91
C PRO A 106 13.59 -4.37 10.57
N ALA A 107 14.84 -4.51 10.07
CA ALA A 107 15.63 -3.38 9.61
C ALA A 107 15.13 -2.75 8.30
N ILE A 108 14.20 -3.39 7.59
CA ILE A 108 13.61 -2.87 6.35
C ILE A 108 12.07 -2.75 6.51
N GLY A 109 11.50 -1.68 5.96
CA GLY A 109 10.07 -1.41 6.10
C GLY A 109 9.21 -2.24 5.14
N LEU A 110 8.03 -2.61 5.60
CA LEU A 110 7.06 -3.39 4.81
C LEU A 110 6.64 -2.62 3.54
N THR A 111 6.26 -1.36 3.71
CA THR A 111 5.81 -0.48 2.61
C THR A 111 6.91 -0.23 1.59
N GLN A 112 8.12 0.12 2.07
CA GLN A 112 9.27 0.41 1.21
C GLN A 112 9.64 -0.81 0.39
N THR A 113 9.66 -1.99 1.00
CA THR A 113 10.03 -3.22 0.30
C THR A 113 8.97 -3.59 -0.76
N ALA A 114 7.68 -3.45 -0.44
CA ALA A 114 6.58 -3.68 -1.39
C ALA A 114 6.66 -2.76 -2.62
N LEU A 115 7.05 -1.50 -2.43
CA LEU A 115 7.17 -0.50 -3.50
C LEU A 115 8.29 -0.81 -4.51
N LEU A 116 9.19 -1.76 -4.27
CA LEU A 116 10.17 -2.21 -5.26
C LEU A 116 9.55 -3.05 -6.39
N LEU A 117 8.33 -3.54 -6.23
CA LEU A 117 7.65 -4.39 -7.22
C LEU A 117 7.47 -3.68 -8.57
N ASN A 118 6.88 -2.48 -8.59
CA ASN A 118 6.62 -1.76 -9.83
C ASN A 118 7.90 -1.31 -10.55
N PRO A 119 8.95 -0.77 -9.89
CA PRO A 119 10.26 -0.57 -10.50
C PRO A 119 10.82 -1.82 -11.18
N LEU A 120 10.76 -2.96 -10.50
CA LEU A 120 11.29 -4.22 -11.01
C LEU A 120 10.53 -4.70 -12.24
N LEU A 121 9.19 -4.72 -12.20
CA LEU A 121 8.37 -5.18 -13.32
C LEU A 121 8.43 -4.23 -14.52
N THR A 122 8.48 -2.91 -14.29
CA THR A 122 8.62 -1.93 -15.37
C THR A 122 10.00 -2.05 -16.04
N ALA A 123 11.06 -2.23 -15.26
CA ALA A 123 12.39 -2.47 -15.78
C ALA A 123 12.47 -3.78 -16.59
N TRP A 124 11.86 -4.84 -16.09
CA TRP A 124 11.75 -6.12 -16.80
C TRP A 124 10.98 -5.98 -18.12
N THR A 125 9.88 -5.20 -18.13
CA THR A 125 9.14 -4.87 -19.35
C THR A 125 10.04 -4.20 -20.40
N GLY A 126 10.93 -3.29 -19.96
CA GLY A 126 11.95 -2.70 -20.86
C GLY A 126 12.90 -3.74 -21.44
N GLY A 127 13.36 -4.70 -20.63
CA GLY A 127 14.17 -5.83 -21.11
C GLY A 127 13.45 -6.72 -22.12
N LEU A 128 12.17 -7.04 -21.86
CA LEU A 128 11.32 -7.79 -22.80
C LEU A 128 11.07 -7.01 -24.11
N LEU A 129 10.88 -5.70 -24.02
CA LEU A 129 10.72 -4.84 -25.20
C LEU A 129 11.99 -4.84 -26.07
N PHE A 130 13.17 -4.72 -25.46
CA PHE A 130 14.44 -4.87 -26.15
C PHE A 130 14.52 -6.21 -26.90
N LEU A 131 14.23 -7.33 -26.23
CA LEU A 131 14.23 -8.65 -26.85
C LEU A 131 13.19 -8.79 -27.99
N ALA A 132 12.00 -8.22 -27.80
CA ALA A 132 10.96 -8.23 -28.83
C ALA A 132 11.42 -7.48 -30.10
N VAL A 133 12.09 -6.34 -29.93
CA VAL A 133 12.63 -5.56 -31.07
C VAL A 133 13.72 -6.36 -31.80
N LEU A 134 14.60 -7.05 -31.07
CA LEU A 134 15.61 -7.92 -31.68
C LEU A 134 15.01 -9.12 -32.44
N ARG A 135 13.97 -9.74 -31.87
CA ARG A 135 13.23 -10.83 -32.53
C ARG A 135 12.61 -10.40 -33.87
N LEU A 136 12.34 -9.10 -34.03
CA LEU A 136 11.85 -8.53 -35.28
C LEU A 136 12.97 -8.19 -36.28
N GLY A 137 14.21 -8.50 -35.95
CA GLY A 137 15.39 -8.27 -36.83
C GLY A 137 15.93 -6.82 -36.80
N TRP A 138 15.51 -5.99 -35.82
CA TRP A 138 16.04 -4.65 -35.66
C TRP A 138 17.37 -4.65 -34.90
N SER A 139 18.15 -3.61 -35.08
CA SER A 139 19.46 -3.49 -34.44
C SER A 139 19.38 -3.41 -32.91
N PRO A 140 20.44 -3.80 -32.18
CA PRO A 140 20.50 -3.64 -30.73
C PRO A 140 20.30 -2.17 -30.29
N PHE A 141 20.79 -1.21 -31.09
CA PHE A 141 20.56 0.21 -30.82
C PHE A 141 19.05 0.56 -30.81
N ALA A 142 18.30 0.12 -31.85
CA ALA A 142 16.88 0.38 -31.92
C ALA A 142 16.12 -0.26 -30.73
N GLY A 143 16.54 -1.47 -30.33
CA GLY A 143 15.98 -2.14 -29.15
C GLY A 143 16.26 -1.40 -27.85
N ILE A 144 17.49 -0.96 -27.62
CA ILE A 144 17.85 -0.19 -26.43
C ILE A 144 17.15 1.17 -26.42
N ALA A 145 17.14 1.87 -27.56
CA ALA A 145 16.46 3.18 -27.66
C ALA A 145 14.98 3.08 -27.37
N ALA A 146 14.29 2.08 -27.93
CA ALA A 146 12.86 1.84 -27.65
C ALA A 146 12.60 1.48 -26.16
N ALA A 147 13.45 0.63 -25.58
CA ALA A 147 13.33 0.21 -24.18
C ALA A 147 13.60 1.35 -23.20
N LEU A 148 14.65 2.14 -23.42
CA LEU A 148 14.97 3.31 -22.58
C LEU A 148 13.90 4.41 -22.76
N ALA A 149 13.43 4.65 -24.00
CA ALA A 149 12.34 5.60 -24.23
C ALA A 149 11.03 5.14 -23.57
N TYR A 150 10.69 3.85 -23.62
CA TYR A 150 9.58 3.28 -22.82
C TYR A 150 9.74 3.60 -21.35
N GLY A 151 10.89 3.22 -20.78
CA GLY A 151 11.11 3.27 -19.35
C GLY A 151 11.31 4.67 -18.78
N LEU A 152 11.84 5.64 -19.56
CA LEU A 152 12.24 6.95 -19.07
C LEU A 152 11.50 8.12 -19.74
N ALA A 153 11.03 7.96 -20.99
CA ALA A 153 10.38 9.02 -21.73
C ALA A 153 8.86 8.83 -21.86
N THR A 154 8.27 7.92 -21.09
CA THR A 154 6.83 7.73 -21.01
C THR A 154 6.33 7.72 -19.57
N LEU A 155 5.01 7.72 -19.41
CA LEU A 155 4.37 7.59 -18.08
C LEU A 155 4.80 6.32 -17.32
N ALA A 156 5.46 5.36 -17.94
CA ALA A 156 5.97 4.18 -17.24
C ALA A 156 6.87 4.57 -16.05
N TRP A 157 7.71 5.60 -16.18
CA TRP A 157 8.63 6.03 -15.13
C TRP A 157 7.91 6.55 -13.86
N PRO A 158 7.04 7.57 -13.90
CA PRO A 158 6.34 8.04 -12.69
C PRO A 158 5.53 6.94 -12.00
N TYR A 159 4.97 6.00 -12.75
CA TYR A 159 4.19 4.91 -12.18
C TYR A 159 5.03 3.83 -11.50
N THR A 160 6.35 3.81 -11.68
CA THR A 160 7.25 2.97 -10.87
C THR A 160 7.26 3.37 -9.40
N GLN A 161 6.98 4.64 -9.08
CA GLN A 161 6.95 5.15 -7.70
C GLN A 161 5.63 4.91 -6.98
N THR A 162 4.69 4.25 -7.63
CA THR A 162 3.33 4.01 -7.10
C THR A 162 3.13 2.54 -6.78
N PHE A 163 2.15 2.24 -5.96
CA PHE A 163 1.67 0.88 -5.76
C PHE A 163 0.38 0.61 -6.54
N PHE A 164 0.26 1.21 -7.73
CA PHE A 164 -0.84 0.93 -8.66
C PHE A 164 -0.64 -0.40 -9.40
N SER A 165 -1.73 -1.07 -9.73
CA SER A 165 -1.73 -2.30 -10.51
C SER A 165 -1.50 -2.10 -12.02
N ASP A 166 -1.44 -0.84 -12.49
CA ASP A 166 -1.26 -0.51 -13.91
C ASP A 166 0.08 -1.02 -14.47
N PRO A 167 1.26 -0.83 -13.81
CA PRO A 167 2.52 -1.40 -14.28
C PRO A 167 2.51 -2.94 -14.31
N VAL A 168 1.88 -3.59 -13.32
CA VAL A 168 1.74 -5.05 -13.27
C VAL A 168 0.92 -5.57 -14.46
N ALA A 169 -0.22 -4.90 -14.75
CA ALA A 169 -1.05 -5.23 -15.90
C ALA A 169 -0.28 -5.05 -17.22
N GLY A 170 0.46 -3.94 -17.36
CA GLY A 170 1.30 -3.68 -18.53
C GLY A 170 2.39 -4.72 -18.75
N TRP A 171 3.09 -5.09 -17.67
CA TRP A 171 4.08 -6.17 -17.69
C TRP A 171 3.46 -7.51 -18.12
N GLY A 172 2.36 -7.92 -17.46
CA GLY A 172 1.75 -9.22 -17.74
C GLY A 172 1.19 -9.33 -19.15
N LEU A 173 0.48 -8.28 -19.63
CA LEU A 173 -0.02 -8.25 -21.02
C LEU A 173 1.13 -8.25 -22.02
N PHE A 174 2.15 -7.41 -21.83
CA PHE A 174 3.27 -7.35 -22.77
C PHE A 174 4.12 -8.63 -22.75
N ALA A 175 4.35 -9.21 -21.58
CA ALA A 175 5.04 -10.50 -21.45
C ALA A 175 4.27 -11.62 -22.18
N ALA A 176 2.94 -11.65 -22.08
CA ALA A 176 2.12 -12.59 -22.83
C ALA A 176 2.30 -12.44 -24.36
N LEU A 177 2.30 -11.20 -24.86
CA LEU A 177 2.56 -10.92 -26.29
C LEU A 177 3.98 -11.35 -26.69
N TYR A 178 4.99 -11.05 -25.87
CA TYR A 178 6.38 -11.46 -26.10
C TYR A 178 6.50 -12.99 -26.19
N TRP A 179 5.83 -13.73 -25.30
CA TRP A 179 5.85 -15.18 -25.33
C TRP A 179 5.11 -15.76 -26.55
N LEU A 180 4.06 -15.11 -27.05
CA LEU A 180 3.44 -15.50 -28.34
C LEU A 180 4.40 -15.28 -29.52
N LEU A 181 5.13 -14.15 -29.53
CA LEU A 181 6.17 -13.88 -30.54
C LEU A 181 7.31 -14.90 -30.45
N ALA A 182 7.76 -15.25 -29.26
CA ALA A 182 8.74 -16.31 -29.05
C ALA A 182 8.24 -17.68 -29.51
N PHE A 183 6.98 -18.03 -29.24
CA PHE A 183 6.36 -19.25 -29.71
C PHE A 183 6.27 -19.34 -31.25
N GLU A 184 5.96 -18.22 -31.91
CA GLU A 184 5.97 -18.15 -33.38
C GLU A 184 7.32 -18.58 -33.96
N GLN A 185 8.43 -18.16 -33.33
CA GLN A 185 9.79 -18.39 -33.84
C GLN A 185 10.37 -19.73 -33.35
N GLU A 186 10.34 -20.00 -32.05
CA GLU A 186 10.99 -21.16 -31.43
C GLU A 186 10.18 -22.45 -31.49
N LYS A 187 8.86 -22.36 -31.67
CA LYS A 187 7.92 -23.50 -31.83
C LYS A 187 7.83 -24.39 -30.57
N HIS A 188 8.43 -24.04 -29.45
CA HIS A 188 8.36 -24.79 -28.21
C HIS A 188 7.01 -24.56 -27.51
N LYS A 189 6.20 -25.62 -27.40
CA LYS A 189 4.80 -25.53 -26.91
C LYS A 189 4.69 -25.04 -25.47
N HIS A 190 5.66 -25.35 -24.59
CA HIS A 190 5.64 -24.89 -23.20
C HIS A 190 5.69 -23.35 -23.04
N ILE A 191 6.14 -22.63 -24.08
CA ILE A 191 6.13 -21.16 -24.11
C ILE A 191 4.70 -20.62 -23.97
N LEU A 192 3.69 -21.35 -24.46
CA LEU A 192 2.29 -20.95 -24.33
C LEU A 192 1.78 -20.96 -22.88
N LEU A 193 2.34 -21.81 -22.02
CA LEU A 193 2.05 -21.75 -20.58
C LEU A 193 2.49 -20.42 -19.98
N TRP A 194 3.67 -19.93 -20.34
CA TRP A 194 4.17 -18.64 -19.88
C TRP A 194 3.34 -17.47 -20.42
N ALA A 195 2.89 -17.57 -21.68
CA ALA A 195 1.98 -16.56 -22.24
C ALA A 195 0.65 -16.52 -21.49
N GLY A 196 0.04 -17.69 -21.23
CA GLY A 196 -1.20 -17.80 -20.46
C GLY A 196 -1.03 -17.34 -19.01
N LEU A 197 0.08 -17.70 -18.35
CA LEU A 197 0.38 -17.29 -16.97
C LEU A 197 0.55 -15.77 -16.86
N ALA A 198 1.31 -15.16 -17.76
CA ALA A 198 1.55 -13.72 -17.78
C ALA A 198 0.23 -12.95 -17.99
N TRP A 199 -0.60 -13.39 -18.95
CA TRP A 199 -1.92 -12.81 -19.16
C TRP A 199 -2.84 -13.03 -17.95
N GLY A 200 -2.83 -14.21 -17.34
CA GLY A 200 -3.60 -14.53 -16.13
C GLY A 200 -3.23 -13.63 -14.94
N LEU A 201 -1.94 -13.34 -14.73
CA LEU A 201 -1.46 -12.40 -13.71
C LEU A 201 -1.92 -10.95 -14.01
N ALA A 202 -1.92 -10.54 -15.29
CA ALA A 202 -2.49 -9.25 -15.68
C ALA A 202 -3.99 -9.19 -15.35
N TYR A 203 -4.74 -10.25 -15.64
CA TYR A 203 -6.17 -10.34 -15.31
C TYR A 203 -6.41 -10.30 -13.80
N LEU A 204 -5.66 -11.07 -13.02
CA LEU A 204 -5.74 -11.03 -11.56
C LEU A 204 -5.41 -9.67 -10.96
N SER A 205 -4.56 -8.88 -11.63
CA SER A 205 -4.23 -7.51 -11.20
C SER A 205 -5.36 -6.52 -11.50
N ARG A 206 -6.03 -6.70 -12.65
CA ARG A 206 -7.15 -5.86 -13.10
C ARG A 206 -8.12 -6.68 -13.93
N SER A 207 -9.31 -6.91 -13.43
CA SER A 207 -10.36 -7.71 -14.09
C SER A 207 -10.73 -7.17 -15.49
N ILE A 208 -10.58 -5.85 -15.71
CA ILE A 208 -10.80 -5.20 -17.01
C ILE A 208 -9.96 -5.82 -18.15
N ASN A 209 -8.81 -6.45 -17.83
CA ASN A 209 -7.96 -7.09 -18.81
C ASN A 209 -8.65 -8.24 -19.54
N LEU A 210 -9.77 -8.75 -19.02
CA LEU A 210 -10.59 -9.76 -19.66
C LEU A 210 -10.99 -9.35 -21.11
N VAL A 211 -11.23 -8.06 -21.35
CA VAL A 211 -11.60 -7.55 -22.67
C VAL A 211 -10.49 -7.73 -23.72
N THR A 212 -9.24 -7.93 -23.28
CA THR A 212 -8.10 -8.16 -24.17
C THR A 212 -7.96 -9.63 -24.59
N LEU A 213 -8.61 -10.57 -23.90
CA LEU A 213 -8.48 -12.00 -24.17
C LEU A 213 -8.79 -12.39 -25.64
N PRO A 214 -9.85 -11.84 -26.29
CA PRO A 214 -10.09 -12.10 -27.71
C PRO A 214 -8.93 -11.70 -28.61
N VAL A 215 -8.21 -10.61 -28.29
CA VAL A 215 -7.05 -10.16 -29.06
C VAL A 215 -5.93 -11.19 -29.00
N TYR A 216 -5.62 -11.74 -27.83
CA TYR A 216 -4.60 -12.77 -27.66
C TYR A 216 -5.03 -14.11 -28.28
N ALA A 217 -6.30 -14.46 -28.18
CA ALA A 217 -6.83 -15.64 -28.84
C ALA A 217 -6.73 -15.53 -30.38
N LEU A 218 -7.08 -14.38 -30.95
CA LEU A 218 -6.92 -14.13 -32.40
C LEU A 218 -5.44 -14.10 -32.80
N ALA A 219 -4.56 -13.55 -32.01
CA ALA A 219 -3.12 -13.58 -32.25
C ALA A 219 -2.59 -15.03 -32.29
N LEU A 220 -2.96 -15.86 -31.30
CA LEU A 220 -2.59 -17.27 -31.28
C LEU A 220 -3.18 -18.02 -32.49
N ALA A 221 -4.45 -17.77 -32.86
CA ALA A 221 -5.09 -18.35 -34.04
C ALA A 221 -4.34 -17.98 -35.31
N ALA A 222 -3.95 -16.71 -35.50
CA ALA A 222 -3.19 -16.24 -36.65
C ALA A 222 -1.83 -16.96 -36.75
N ILE A 223 -1.09 -17.07 -35.65
CA ILE A 223 0.20 -17.78 -35.58
C ILE A 223 0.02 -19.26 -35.95
N LEU A 224 -1.05 -19.91 -35.50
CA LEU A 224 -1.32 -21.32 -35.81
C LEU A 224 -1.76 -21.54 -37.26
N GLN A 225 -2.50 -20.59 -37.88
CA GLN A 225 -2.93 -20.64 -39.27
C GLN A 225 -1.77 -20.46 -40.26
N GLU A 226 -0.87 -19.53 -40.04
CA GLU A 226 0.29 -19.30 -40.91
C GLU A 226 1.17 -20.55 -41.05
N ARG A 227 1.11 -21.46 -40.09
CA ARG A 227 1.85 -22.73 -40.08
C ARG A 227 1.27 -23.84 -40.95
N ARG A 228 0.22 -23.58 -41.75
CA ARG A 228 -0.47 -24.55 -42.62
C ARG A 228 -0.78 -25.91 -41.98
N ILE A 229 -1.26 -25.91 -40.73
CA ILE A 229 -1.53 -27.15 -40.00
C ILE A 229 -3.03 -27.38 -39.99
N SER A 230 -3.43 -28.42 -40.73
CA SER A 230 -4.83 -28.78 -41.03
C SER A 230 -5.60 -29.40 -39.85
N THR A 231 -4.98 -29.62 -38.70
CA THR A 231 -5.63 -30.16 -37.53
C THR A 231 -5.67 -29.10 -36.40
N ILE A 232 -6.87 -28.90 -35.85
CA ILE A 232 -7.04 -28.06 -34.65
C ILE A 232 -6.07 -28.57 -33.57
N ARG A 233 -5.06 -27.78 -33.23
CA ARG A 233 -4.08 -28.13 -32.20
C ARG A 233 -4.66 -27.85 -30.84
N PHE A 234 -5.56 -28.72 -30.39
CA PHE A 234 -6.23 -28.64 -29.09
C PHE A 234 -5.24 -28.49 -27.94
N ARG A 235 -4.07 -29.11 -28.05
CA ARG A 235 -3.03 -29.05 -27.01
C ARG A 235 -2.44 -27.63 -26.84
N GLU A 236 -2.19 -26.90 -27.92
CA GLU A 236 -1.67 -25.53 -27.87
C GLU A 236 -2.67 -24.59 -27.22
N TRP A 237 -3.96 -24.72 -27.54
CA TRP A 237 -5.03 -23.97 -26.89
C TRP A 237 -5.15 -24.31 -25.40
N ILE A 238 -5.05 -25.57 -25.01
CA ILE A 238 -5.06 -25.97 -23.60
C ILE A 238 -3.88 -25.35 -22.85
N LEU A 239 -2.66 -25.41 -23.40
CA LEU A 239 -1.47 -24.87 -22.75
C LEU A 239 -1.57 -23.34 -22.53
N PHE A 240 -2.19 -22.63 -23.46
CA PHE A 240 -2.45 -21.20 -23.30
C PHE A 240 -3.61 -20.93 -22.34
N ALA A 241 -4.72 -21.66 -22.48
CA ALA A 241 -5.95 -21.37 -21.74
C ALA A 241 -5.94 -21.85 -20.28
N ALA A 242 -5.21 -22.93 -19.97
CA ALA A 242 -5.23 -23.51 -18.62
C ALA A 242 -4.78 -22.54 -17.50
N PRO A 243 -3.68 -21.78 -17.65
CA PRO A 243 -3.31 -20.77 -16.65
C PRO A 243 -4.32 -19.63 -16.56
N ILE A 244 -4.96 -19.27 -17.68
CA ILE A 244 -6.00 -18.23 -17.74
C ILE A 244 -7.24 -18.69 -16.96
N LEU A 245 -7.68 -19.93 -17.19
CA LEU A 245 -8.81 -20.52 -16.45
C LEU A 245 -8.51 -20.62 -14.96
N ALA A 246 -7.29 -21.02 -14.59
CA ALA A 246 -6.85 -21.05 -13.20
C ALA A 246 -6.91 -19.65 -12.56
N ALA A 247 -6.45 -18.62 -13.28
CA ALA A 247 -6.57 -17.24 -12.84
C ALA A 247 -8.03 -16.78 -12.68
N GLY A 248 -8.91 -17.19 -13.60
CA GLY A 248 -10.35 -16.95 -13.52
C GLY A 248 -10.98 -17.57 -12.28
N LEU A 249 -10.71 -18.85 -12.03
CA LEU A 249 -11.20 -19.57 -10.85
C LEU A 249 -10.67 -18.94 -9.55
N LEU A 250 -9.39 -18.56 -9.54
CA LEU A 250 -8.78 -17.87 -8.39
C LEU A 250 -9.43 -16.51 -8.12
N SER A 251 -9.80 -15.77 -9.18
CA SER A 251 -10.51 -14.50 -9.06
C SER A 251 -11.92 -14.68 -8.47
N LEU A 252 -12.65 -15.70 -8.92
CA LEU A 252 -13.98 -16.02 -8.38
C LEU A 252 -13.90 -16.45 -6.91
N TRP A 253 -12.93 -17.29 -6.57
CA TRP A 253 -12.67 -17.69 -5.18
C TRP A 253 -12.30 -16.48 -4.31
N TRP A 254 -11.46 -15.56 -4.82
CA TRP A 254 -11.06 -14.34 -4.14
C TRP A 254 -12.22 -13.39 -3.84
N ASN A 255 -13.16 -13.27 -4.78
CA ASN A 255 -14.38 -12.49 -4.57
C ASN A 255 -15.29 -13.14 -3.54
N TRP A 256 -15.48 -14.47 -3.65
CA TRP A 256 -16.27 -15.22 -2.68
C TRP A 256 -15.72 -15.10 -1.24
N LEU A 257 -14.40 -15.16 -1.08
CA LEU A 257 -13.76 -15.04 0.22
C LEU A 257 -14.06 -13.69 0.90
N ARG A 258 -14.08 -12.60 0.13
CA ARG A 258 -14.25 -11.24 0.67
C ARG A 258 -15.71 -10.80 0.77
N PHE A 259 -16.52 -11.15 -0.21
CA PHE A 259 -17.87 -10.62 -0.36
C PHE A 259 -18.97 -11.70 -0.29
N GLY A 260 -18.61 -12.96 -0.04
CA GLY A 260 -19.55 -14.07 0.03
C GLY A 260 -20.20 -14.47 -1.33
N ASN A 261 -19.90 -13.74 -2.40
CA ASN A 261 -20.40 -13.97 -3.75
C ASN A 261 -19.24 -13.97 -4.77
N PRO A 262 -19.03 -15.07 -5.56
CA PRO A 262 -17.93 -15.14 -6.51
C PRO A 262 -18.01 -14.08 -7.62
N LEU A 263 -19.18 -13.56 -7.95
CA LEU A 263 -19.37 -12.56 -8.99
C LEU A 263 -19.33 -11.11 -8.46
N ASP A 264 -19.33 -10.93 -7.15
CA ASP A 264 -19.23 -9.61 -6.53
C ASP A 264 -17.75 -9.21 -6.41
N SER A 265 -17.39 -8.10 -7.03
CA SER A 265 -16.03 -7.53 -6.96
C SER A 265 -15.93 -6.37 -5.96
N GLY A 266 -17.01 -6.05 -5.26
CA GLY A 266 -17.09 -4.95 -4.30
C GLY A 266 -17.24 -3.55 -4.93
N TYR A 267 -17.28 -3.42 -6.26
CA TYR A 267 -17.53 -2.13 -6.92
C TYR A 267 -19.00 -1.73 -6.76
N VAL A 268 -19.24 -0.45 -6.45
CA VAL A 268 -20.60 0.08 -6.28
C VAL A 268 -21.18 0.54 -7.62
N GLU A 269 -22.50 0.61 -7.74
CA GLU A 269 -23.21 0.96 -8.98
C GLU A 269 -22.83 2.34 -9.56
N SER A 270 -22.45 3.29 -8.72
CA SER A 270 -21.98 4.60 -9.17
C SER A 270 -20.63 4.55 -9.92
N GLU A 271 -19.84 3.50 -9.72
CA GLU A 271 -18.56 3.27 -10.37
C GLU A 271 -18.74 2.45 -11.65
N ALA A 272 -19.35 3.05 -12.68
CA ALA A 272 -19.76 2.38 -13.90
C ALA A 272 -19.16 3.01 -15.18
N PHE A 273 -19.41 2.35 -16.31
CA PHE A 273 -19.06 2.84 -17.66
C PHE A 273 -20.15 3.79 -18.19
N ASN A 274 -20.41 4.88 -17.46
CA ASN A 274 -21.45 5.86 -17.74
C ASN A 274 -20.91 7.28 -18.06
N GLY A 275 -19.58 7.46 -18.14
CA GLY A 275 -18.95 8.74 -18.47
C GLY A 275 -19.29 9.25 -19.87
N ASP A 276 -19.00 10.53 -20.14
CA ASP A 276 -19.07 11.10 -21.48
C ASP A 276 -17.96 10.50 -22.35
N TRP A 277 -18.36 9.64 -23.27
CA TRP A 277 -17.44 8.87 -24.08
C TRP A 277 -16.58 9.74 -25.00
N LEU A 278 -17.19 10.72 -25.67
CA LEU A 278 -16.45 11.60 -26.61
C LEU A 278 -15.45 12.48 -25.85
N PHE A 279 -15.88 13.01 -24.70
CA PHE A 279 -15.00 13.80 -23.84
C PHE A 279 -13.83 12.97 -23.29
N GLY A 280 -14.10 11.72 -22.86
CA GLY A 280 -13.06 10.78 -22.43
C GLY A 280 -12.11 10.38 -23.55
N LEU A 281 -12.60 10.12 -24.80
CA LEU A 281 -11.77 9.78 -25.94
C LEU A 281 -10.77 10.90 -26.28
N VAL A 282 -11.28 12.12 -26.43
CA VAL A 282 -10.46 13.29 -26.73
C VAL A 282 -9.57 13.62 -25.54
N GLY A 283 -10.13 13.54 -24.32
CA GLY A 283 -9.43 13.82 -23.08
C GLY A 283 -8.20 12.95 -22.88
N LEU A 284 -8.33 11.64 -23.00
CA LEU A 284 -7.21 10.69 -22.85
C LEU A 284 -6.14 10.83 -23.94
N LEU A 285 -6.48 11.36 -25.12
CA LEU A 285 -5.54 11.47 -26.22
C LEU A 285 -4.80 12.82 -26.21
N VAL A 286 -5.54 13.95 -26.15
CA VAL A 286 -5.00 15.28 -26.46
C VAL A 286 -5.29 16.36 -25.41
N SER A 287 -5.97 16.08 -24.29
CA SER A 287 -6.22 17.15 -23.32
C SER A 287 -4.93 17.56 -22.58
N PRO A 288 -4.71 18.84 -22.30
CA PRO A 288 -3.56 19.30 -21.52
C PRO A 288 -3.53 18.75 -20.10
N GLY A 289 -4.70 18.43 -19.52
CA GLY A 289 -4.82 17.88 -18.18
C GLY A 289 -4.48 16.39 -18.08
N ARG A 290 -4.85 15.57 -19.11
CA ARG A 290 -4.76 14.09 -19.05
C ARG A 290 -4.43 13.42 -20.39
N GLY A 291 -4.06 14.15 -21.45
CA GLY A 291 -3.83 13.57 -22.76
C GLY A 291 -2.47 12.88 -22.87
N ILE A 292 -2.44 11.62 -23.36
CA ILE A 292 -1.22 10.83 -23.47
C ILE A 292 -0.13 11.48 -24.32
N LEU A 293 -0.52 12.24 -25.36
CA LEU A 293 0.42 12.91 -26.24
C LEU A 293 1.11 14.10 -25.57
N TRP A 294 0.46 14.74 -24.58
CA TRP A 294 1.08 15.76 -23.76
C TRP A 294 2.05 15.18 -22.72
N TYR A 295 1.68 14.04 -22.13
CA TYR A 295 2.48 13.42 -21.09
C TYR A 295 3.57 12.48 -21.62
N SER A 296 3.48 12.04 -22.87
CA SER A 296 4.48 11.17 -23.51
C SER A 296 4.64 11.55 -24.99
N PRO A 297 5.18 12.74 -25.32
CA PRO A 297 5.34 13.22 -26.69
C PRO A 297 6.14 12.26 -27.59
N VAL A 298 7.03 11.45 -27.05
CA VAL A 298 7.79 10.43 -27.78
C VAL A 298 6.88 9.44 -28.53
N LEU A 299 5.62 9.27 -28.12
CA LEU A 299 4.64 8.42 -28.80
C LEU A 299 4.27 8.93 -30.22
N LEU A 300 4.61 10.18 -30.56
CA LEU A 300 4.49 10.70 -31.93
C LEU A 300 5.39 9.96 -32.92
N LEU A 301 6.35 9.14 -32.46
CA LEU A 301 7.15 8.25 -33.31
C LEU A 301 6.40 6.95 -33.68
N VAL A 302 5.32 6.58 -33.00
CA VAL A 302 4.57 5.33 -33.22
C VAL A 302 4.02 5.20 -34.64
N PRO A 303 3.38 6.23 -35.22
CA PRO A 303 2.83 6.13 -36.59
C PRO A 303 3.86 5.74 -37.66
N LEU A 304 5.14 6.09 -37.44
CA LEU A 304 6.19 5.79 -38.39
C LEU A 304 6.41 4.28 -38.58
N GLY A 305 6.17 3.48 -37.53
CA GLY A 305 6.35 2.03 -37.58
C GLY A 305 5.18 1.27 -38.20
N ILE A 306 3.96 1.84 -38.24
CA ILE A 306 2.73 1.13 -38.60
C ILE A 306 2.86 0.46 -39.97
N GLY A 307 3.37 1.20 -40.99
CA GLY A 307 3.50 0.69 -42.37
C GLY A 307 4.43 -0.52 -42.49
N TRP A 308 5.49 -0.59 -41.69
CA TRP A 308 6.39 -1.73 -41.63
C TRP A 308 5.71 -2.95 -41.02
N PHE A 309 5.10 -2.76 -39.83
CA PHE A 309 4.40 -3.83 -39.12
C PHE A 309 3.26 -4.40 -39.93
N TRP A 310 2.46 -3.57 -40.64
CA TRP A 310 1.39 -4.01 -41.49
C TRP A 310 1.86 -4.98 -42.60
N ARG A 311 3.08 -4.75 -43.12
CA ARG A 311 3.62 -5.57 -44.22
C ARG A 311 4.40 -6.80 -43.73
N ARG A 312 4.97 -6.76 -42.51
CA ARG A 312 5.94 -7.77 -42.05
C ARG A 312 5.49 -8.55 -40.80
N ALA A 313 4.71 -7.95 -39.94
CA ALA A 313 4.27 -8.55 -38.68
C ALA A 313 2.82 -8.12 -38.38
N ARG A 314 1.91 -8.38 -39.31
CA ARG A 314 0.53 -7.87 -39.27
C ARG A 314 -0.23 -8.31 -38.02
N TRP A 315 -0.11 -9.58 -37.60
CA TRP A 315 -0.79 -10.08 -36.44
C TRP A 315 -0.30 -9.35 -35.15
N LEU A 316 1.00 -9.08 -35.10
CA LEU A 316 1.61 -8.39 -33.94
C LEU A 316 1.15 -6.92 -33.85
N LEU A 317 1.03 -6.24 -35.02
CA LEU A 317 0.45 -4.90 -35.08
C LEU A 317 -1.00 -4.92 -34.62
N LEU A 318 -1.82 -5.84 -35.12
CA LEU A 318 -3.25 -5.92 -34.78
C LEU A 318 -3.43 -6.28 -33.30
N ALA A 319 -2.58 -7.14 -32.73
CA ALA A 319 -2.61 -7.45 -31.32
C ALA A 319 -2.21 -6.22 -30.46
N SER A 320 -1.09 -5.57 -30.79
CA SER A 320 -0.60 -4.39 -30.06
C SER A 320 -1.57 -3.22 -30.14
N ALA A 321 -2.03 -2.88 -31.35
CA ALA A 321 -2.99 -1.81 -31.56
C ALA A 321 -4.37 -2.16 -30.98
N GLY A 322 -4.78 -3.44 -31.06
CA GLY A 322 -6.03 -3.93 -30.48
C GLY A 322 -6.08 -3.75 -28.96
N VAL A 323 -5.03 -4.15 -28.25
CA VAL A 323 -4.92 -3.90 -26.80
C VAL A 323 -4.99 -2.40 -26.50
N ALA A 324 -4.21 -1.57 -27.21
CA ALA A 324 -4.19 -0.14 -27.00
C ALA A 324 -5.55 0.52 -27.27
N LEU A 325 -6.22 0.13 -28.35
CA LEU A 325 -7.53 0.62 -28.75
C LEU A 325 -8.62 0.22 -27.73
N LEU A 326 -8.62 -1.04 -27.29
CA LEU A 326 -9.59 -1.51 -26.28
C LEU A 326 -9.46 -0.74 -24.96
N TYR A 327 -8.24 -0.53 -24.49
CA TYR A 327 -7.99 0.28 -23.29
C TYR A 327 -8.48 1.72 -23.46
N TRP A 328 -8.13 2.36 -24.59
CA TRP A 328 -8.54 3.73 -24.86
C TRP A 328 -10.06 3.86 -24.98
N LEU A 329 -10.74 2.99 -25.75
CA LEU A 329 -12.20 3.03 -25.92
C LEU A 329 -12.95 2.74 -24.63
N LEU A 330 -12.47 1.78 -23.83
CA LEU A 330 -13.15 1.36 -22.62
C LEU A 330 -13.00 2.37 -21.51
N TYR A 331 -11.76 2.81 -21.25
CA TYR A 331 -11.53 3.78 -20.18
C TYR A 331 -12.06 5.18 -20.51
N SER A 332 -12.23 5.54 -21.78
CA SER A 332 -12.90 6.79 -22.15
C SER A 332 -14.38 6.82 -21.74
N LYS A 333 -15.01 5.66 -21.55
CA LYS A 333 -16.40 5.52 -21.09
C LYS A 333 -16.51 5.39 -19.57
N TRP A 334 -15.40 5.14 -18.86
CA TRP A 334 -15.37 5.02 -17.41
C TRP A 334 -15.76 6.34 -16.73
N TYR A 335 -16.59 6.31 -15.68
CA TYR A 335 -17.06 7.53 -15.00
C TYR A 335 -15.89 8.44 -14.57
N MET A 336 -14.79 7.84 -14.16
CA MET A 336 -13.54 8.51 -13.75
C MET A 336 -12.43 8.29 -14.81
N TRP A 337 -12.74 8.57 -16.11
CA TRP A 337 -11.82 8.36 -17.23
C TRP A 337 -10.45 9.02 -17.04
N HIS A 338 -10.41 10.15 -16.33
CA HIS A 338 -9.22 10.93 -16.03
C HIS A 338 -8.30 10.29 -14.99
N GLY A 339 -8.74 9.21 -14.31
CA GLY A 339 -7.93 8.45 -13.35
C GLY A 339 -7.82 9.04 -11.94
N GLY A 340 -8.55 10.12 -11.62
CA GLY A 340 -8.53 10.73 -10.29
C GLY A 340 -7.21 11.42 -9.97
N TYR A 341 -6.73 11.26 -8.75
CA TYR A 341 -5.42 11.73 -8.27
C TYR A 341 -4.30 10.92 -8.91
N SER A 342 -3.85 11.36 -10.09
CA SER A 342 -2.83 10.65 -10.86
C SER A 342 -2.07 11.59 -11.80
N TRP A 343 -0.84 11.26 -12.15
CA TRP A 343 -0.03 11.97 -13.14
C TRP A 343 -0.41 11.52 -14.54
N GLY A 344 -1.02 12.38 -15.34
CA GLY A 344 -1.46 12.08 -16.71
C GLY A 344 -2.53 10.98 -16.80
N PRO A 345 -2.69 10.33 -17.98
CA PRO A 345 -3.70 9.30 -18.23
C PRO A 345 -3.27 7.92 -17.72
N ARG A 346 -3.36 7.67 -16.40
CA ARG A 346 -2.85 6.45 -15.77
C ARG A 346 -3.37 5.15 -16.39
N PHE A 347 -4.61 5.14 -16.81
CA PHE A 347 -5.23 3.94 -17.39
C PHE A 347 -4.61 3.51 -18.70
N LEU A 348 -3.83 4.37 -19.35
CA LEU A 348 -3.08 4.04 -20.57
C LEU A 348 -1.63 3.58 -20.31
N VAL A 349 -1.19 3.52 -19.05
CA VAL A 349 0.14 2.99 -18.69
C VAL A 349 0.35 1.55 -19.20
N PRO A 350 -0.62 0.62 -19.08
CA PRO A 350 -0.45 -0.75 -19.55
C PRO A 350 -0.21 -0.89 -21.04
N VAL A 351 -0.61 0.09 -21.87
CA VAL A 351 -0.45 -0.01 -23.33
C VAL A 351 0.85 0.59 -23.86
N LEU A 352 1.62 1.28 -23.03
CA LEU A 352 2.86 1.95 -23.43
C LEU A 352 3.89 1.00 -24.08
N PRO A 353 4.18 -0.21 -23.56
CA PRO A 353 5.17 -1.08 -24.17
C PRO A 353 4.73 -1.58 -25.55
N PHE A 354 3.43 -1.72 -25.82
CA PHE A 354 2.88 -2.08 -27.13
C PHE A 354 3.08 -0.96 -28.16
N LEU A 355 2.80 0.28 -27.74
CA LEU A 355 3.02 1.45 -28.58
C LEU A 355 4.51 1.66 -28.87
N MET A 356 5.37 1.48 -27.87
CA MET A 356 6.82 1.58 -28.06
C MET A 356 7.39 0.45 -28.93
N LEU A 357 6.80 -0.76 -28.91
CA LEU A 357 7.16 -1.82 -29.84
C LEU A 357 6.86 -1.40 -31.29
N ILE A 358 5.69 -0.82 -31.53
CA ILE A 358 5.32 -0.32 -32.87
C ILE A 358 6.27 0.80 -33.34
N SER A 359 6.83 1.59 -32.42
CA SER A 359 7.81 2.64 -32.75
C SER A 359 9.20 2.13 -33.12
N ALA A 360 9.51 0.83 -32.93
CA ALA A 360 10.85 0.26 -33.12
C ALA A 360 11.49 0.61 -34.49
N PRO A 361 10.77 0.57 -35.65
CA PRO A 361 11.32 0.99 -36.92
C PRO A 361 11.77 2.46 -36.96
N ALA A 362 11.09 3.34 -36.24
CA ALA A 362 11.44 4.76 -36.22
C ALA A 362 12.84 5.00 -35.63
N TRP A 363 13.19 4.30 -34.56
CA TRP A 363 14.52 4.40 -33.95
C TRP A 363 15.63 3.99 -34.91
N GLN A 364 15.41 2.89 -35.66
CA GLN A 364 16.34 2.43 -36.67
C GLN A 364 16.50 3.44 -37.81
N TRP A 365 15.36 3.89 -38.39
CA TRP A 365 15.37 4.77 -39.55
C TRP A 365 15.90 6.16 -39.28
N VAL A 366 15.60 6.69 -38.09
CA VAL A 366 16.00 8.06 -37.72
C VAL A 366 17.46 8.11 -37.27
N PHE A 367 17.89 7.18 -36.43
CA PHE A 367 19.18 7.27 -35.75
C PHE A 367 20.28 6.38 -36.34
N VAL A 368 19.93 5.26 -36.97
CA VAL A 368 20.92 4.31 -37.53
C VAL A 368 21.06 4.49 -39.03
N GLU A 369 19.94 4.48 -39.76
CA GLU A 369 19.90 4.59 -41.23
C GLU A 369 19.85 6.04 -41.72
N GLU A 370 19.64 7.00 -40.85
CA GLU A 370 19.59 8.44 -41.09
C GLU A 370 18.62 8.84 -42.24
N ARG A 371 17.57 8.05 -42.51
CA ARG A 371 16.62 8.26 -43.60
C ARG A 371 15.96 9.63 -43.60
N TRP A 372 15.81 10.23 -42.43
CA TRP A 372 15.13 11.51 -42.23
C TRP A 372 16.11 12.69 -42.09
N GLY A 373 17.38 12.45 -42.32
CA GLY A 373 18.43 13.44 -42.27
C GLY A 373 18.61 14.09 -40.90
N ARG A 374 19.32 15.21 -40.87
CA ARG A 374 19.60 15.93 -39.63
C ARG A 374 18.34 16.46 -38.94
N LEU A 375 17.37 16.99 -39.72
CA LEU A 375 16.14 17.54 -39.16
C LEU A 375 15.31 16.46 -38.44
N GLY A 376 15.12 15.30 -39.05
CA GLY A 376 14.41 14.19 -38.43
C GLY A 376 15.05 13.73 -37.10
N ARG A 377 16.39 13.66 -37.05
CA ARG A 377 17.11 13.35 -35.82
C ARG A 377 16.90 14.41 -34.74
N TRP A 378 16.99 15.70 -35.09
CA TRP A 378 16.76 16.79 -34.14
C TRP A 378 15.35 16.75 -33.59
N LEU A 379 14.33 16.55 -34.44
CA LEU A 379 12.92 16.47 -34.00
C LEU A 379 12.70 15.26 -33.07
N ALA A 380 13.21 14.09 -33.40
CA ALA A 380 13.09 12.92 -32.56
C ALA A 380 13.82 13.10 -31.21
N THR A 381 15.02 13.68 -31.23
CA THR A 381 15.77 14.00 -29.99
C THR A 381 14.99 15.00 -29.14
N LEU A 382 14.41 16.03 -29.76
CA LEU A 382 13.59 17.02 -29.04
C LEU A 382 12.36 16.35 -28.37
N LEU A 383 11.68 15.45 -29.06
CA LEU A 383 10.55 14.69 -28.51
C LEU A 383 10.98 13.85 -27.30
N VAL A 384 12.14 13.21 -27.38
CA VAL A 384 12.70 12.42 -26.26
C VAL A 384 13.03 13.33 -25.07
N LEU A 385 13.76 14.42 -25.30
CA LEU A 385 14.16 15.36 -24.24
C LEU A 385 12.92 16.01 -23.58
N LEU A 386 11.95 16.42 -24.38
CA LEU A 386 10.69 16.96 -23.85
C LEU A 386 9.95 15.92 -23.00
N SER A 387 9.85 14.69 -23.51
CA SER A 387 9.23 13.59 -22.76
C SER A 387 9.96 13.31 -21.45
N LEU A 388 11.29 13.23 -21.46
CA LEU A 388 12.12 13.06 -20.25
C LEU A 388 11.87 14.16 -19.22
N SER A 389 11.82 15.44 -19.67
CA SER A 389 11.58 16.58 -18.80
C SER A 389 10.20 16.51 -18.14
N ILE A 390 9.17 16.07 -18.89
CA ILE A 390 7.82 15.90 -18.38
C ILE A 390 7.78 14.78 -17.33
N GLN A 391 8.41 13.63 -17.59
CA GLN A 391 8.43 12.55 -16.58
C GLN A 391 9.19 12.97 -15.33
N TRP A 392 10.34 13.64 -15.50
CA TRP A 392 11.13 14.17 -14.38
C TRP A 392 10.31 15.10 -13.49
N LEU A 393 9.56 16.04 -14.10
CA LEU A 393 8.67 16.92 -13.38
C LEU A 393 7.60 16.18 -12.57
N GLY A 394 7.01 15.14 -13.15
CA GLY A 394 5.98 14.29 -12.49
C GLY A 394 6.50 13.46 -11.33
N MET A 395 7.83 13.27 -11.23
CA MET A 395 8.45 12.50 -10.16
C MET A 395 9.04 13.35 -9.03
N LEU A 396 9.49 14.56 -9.34
CA LEU A 396 10.09 15.48 -8.36
C LEU A 396 9.13 15.83 -7.24
N ILE A 397 7.86 16.03 -7.57
CA ILE A 397 6.85 16.60 -6.69
C ILE A 397 5.60 15.71 -6.71
N PRO A 398 4.96 15.46 -5.56
CA PRO A 398 3.69 14.75 -5.53
C PRO A 398 2.64 15.44 -6.39
N PHE A 399 2.06 14.70 -7.35
CA PHE A 399 0.96 15.25 -8.17
C PHE A 399 -0.27 15.65 -7.34
N ALA A 400 -0.41 15.10 -6.13
CA ALA A 400 -1.48 15.45 -5.19
C ALA A 400 -1.51 16.96 -4.87
N LEU A 401 -0.36 17.63 -4.79
CA LEU A 401 -0.30 19.08 -4.49
C LEU A 401 -1.04 19.93 -5.53
N VAL A 402 -0.88 19.60 -6.81
CA VAL A 402 -1.61 20.29 -7.89
C VAL A 402 -3.09 19.93 -7.85
N GLN A 403 -3.42 18.67 -7.58
CA GLN A 403 -4.81 18.24 -7.51
C GLN A 403 -5.52 18.90 -6.33
N ASP A 404 -4.89 18.96 -5.16
CA ASP A 404 -5.43 19.65 -3.98
C ASP A 404 -5.65 21.14 -4.22
N TRP A 405 -4.74 21.78 -4.99
CA TRP A 405 -4.92 23.16 -5.41
C TRP A 405 -6.11 23.31 -6.37
N LEU A 406 -6.24 22.43 -7.36
CA LEU A 406 -7.38 22.41 -8.28
C LEU A 406 -8.70 22.24 -7.51
N ASP A 407 -8.75 21.32 -6.55
CA ASP A 407 -9.94 21.02 -5.76
C ASP A 407 -10.40 22.19 -4.89
N ARG A 408 -9.46 23.05 -4.48
CA ARG A 408 -9.77 24.28 -3.75
C ARG A 408 -10.18 25.45 -4.68
N THR A 409 -9.67 25.45 -5.91
CA THR A 409 -9.78 26.56 -6.84
C THR A 409 -10.98 26.42 -7.77
N VAL A 410 -11.28 25.21 -8.23
CA VAL A 410 -12.31 24.91 -9.23
C VAL A 410 -13.32 23.90 -8.67
N LYS A 411 -14.61 24.22 -8.77
CA LYS A 411 -15.70 23.36 -8.34
C LYS A 411 -16.63 23.04 -9.52
N PRO A 412 -17.23 21.86 -9.58
CA PRO A 412 -17.04 20.70 -8.67
C PRO A 412 -15.68 20.04 -8.86
N LEU A 413 -15.36 19.10 -7.96
CA LEU A 413 -14.17 18.24 -8.08
C LEU A 413 -14.11 17.59 -9.47
N PHE A 414 -12.93 17.64 -10.11
CA PHE A 414 -12.71 17.16 -11.49
C PHE A 414 -13.59 17.85 -12.56
N ALA A 415 -13.90 19.14 -12.39
CA ALA A 415 -14.62 19.92 -13.40
C ALA A 415 -13.94 19.83 -14.78
N PRO A 416 -14.71 19.79 -15.89
CA PRO A 416 -14.17 19.67 -17.25
C PRO A 416 -13.09 20.69 -17.61
N GLU A 417 -13.18 21.91 -17.09
CA GLU A 417 -12.24 23.01 -17.29
C GLU A 417 -10.81 22.62 -16.86
N THR A 418 -10.68 21.82 -15.80
CA THR A 418 -9.39 21.37 -15.25
C THR A 418 -8.64 20.47 -16.23
N PHE A 419 -9.32 19.87 -17.19
CA PHE A 419 -8.72 19.01 -18.21
C PHE A 419 -8.47 19.74 -19.53
N ILE A 420 -9.26 20.75 -19.86
CA ILE A 420 -9.24 21.42 -21.18
C ILE A 420 -8.29 22.60 -21.18
N TYR A 421 -8.33 23.45 -20.13
CA TYR A 421 -7.53 24.67 -20.12
C TYR A 421 -6.09 24.41 -19.71
N LEU A 422 -5.16 24.87 -20.53
CA LEU A 422 -3.72 24.74 -20.27
C LEU A 422 -3.29 25.42 -18.96
N SER A 423 -4.00 26.48 -18.55
CA SER A 423 -3.77 27.19 -17.27
C SER A 423 -3.99 26.30 -16.03
N TYR A 424 -4.76 25.22 -16.14
CA TYR A 424 -5.00 24.26 -15.07
C TYR A 424 -4.18 22.97 -15.23
N SER A 425 -3.44 22.85 -16.34
CA SER A 425 -2.66 21.64 -16.61
C SER A 425 -1.59 21.41 -15.54
N PRO A 426 -1.50 20.20 -14.98
CA PRO A 426 -0.40 19.82 -14.08
C PRO A 426 0.99 20.03 -14.68
N LEU A 427 1.14 19.96 -16.01
CA LEU A 427 2.41 20.20 -16.70
C LEU A 427 2.95 21.62 -16.49
N LEU A 428 2.07 22.60 -16.29
CA LEU A 428 2.45 23.96 -15.97
C LEU A 428 2.42 24.24 -14.47
N ARG A 429 1.36 23.77 -13.78
CA ARG A 429 1.14 24.08 -12.38
C ARG A 429 2.07 23.38 -11.42
N GLN A 430 2.66 22.25 -11.81
CA GLN A 430 3.63 21.52 -10.98
C GLN A 430 4.83 22.42 -10.60
N TRP A 431 5.23 23.33 -11.49
CA TRP A 431 6.33 24.27 -11.23
C TRP A 431 6.05 25.23 -10.07
N ASP A 432 4.78 25.58 -9.82
CA ASP A 432 4.38 26.51 -8.76
C ASP A 432 4.64 25.90 -7.35
N PHE A 433 4.76 24.58 -7.27
CA PHE A 433 4.98 23.83 -6.02
C PHE A 433 6.42 23.33 -5.87
N LEU A 434 7.33 23.67 -6.80
CA LEU A 434 8.71 23.21 -6.75
C LEU A 434 9.50 23.96 -5.68
N ASN A 435 9.78 23.29 -4.58
CA ASN A 435 10.67 23.75 -3.52
C ASN A 435 11.41 22.53 -2.91
N ALA A 436 12.41 22.79 -2.07
CA ALA A 436 13.22 21.73 -1.47
C ALA A 436 12.39 20.76 -0.62
N ASP A 437 11.34 21.23 0.05
CA ASP A 437 10.51 20.42 0.94
C ASP A 437 9.51 19.55 0.18
N SER A 438 9.19 19.91 -1.07
CA SER A 438 8.28 19.17 -1.93
C SER A 438 8.94 17.99 -2.65
N ILE A 439 10.28 17.90 -2.69
CA ILE A 439 11.00 16.80 -3.32
C ILE A 439 10.80 15.52 -2.51
N VAL A 440 10.30 14.47 -3.18
CA VAL A 440 9.86 13.24 -2.50
C VAL A 440 10.86 12.08 -2.56
N PHE A 441 12.02 12.23 -3.18
CA PHE A 441 12.98 11.14 -3.30
C PHE A 441 13.51 10.68 -1.95
N ALA A 442 13.62 9.37 -1.77
CA ALA A 442 14.05 8.78 -0.51
C ALA A 442 15.40 9.33 -0.05
N TRP A 443 16.41 9.33 -0.93
CA TRP A 443 17.76 9.86 -0.61
C TRP A 443 17.76 11.36 -0.27
N TRP A 444 16.78 12.14 -0.74
CA TRP A 444 16.61 13.55 -0.41
C TRP A 444 16.03 13.75 0.99
N ARG A 445 15.13 12.84 1.41
CA ARG A 445 14.41 12.91 2.70
C ARG A 445 15.07 12.13 3.84
N LEU A 446 16.07 11.30 3.56
CA LEU A 446 16.75 10.46 4.56
C LEU A 446 17.54 11.23 5.62
N GLY A 447 17.99 12.45 5.30
CA GLY A 447 18.82 13.24 6.20
C GLY A 447 17.97 14.16 7.10
N ARG A 448 18.21 14.18 8.40
CA ARG A 448 17.69 15.22 9.32
C ARG A 448 18.16 16.63 8.94
N HIS A 449 19.24 16.74 8.18
CA HIS A 449 19.92 17.98 7.83
C HIS A 449 20.18 18.14 6.33
N GLY A 450 19.45 17.44 5.47
CA GLY A 450 19.58 17.51 4.02
C GLY A 450 19.72 16.14 3.34
N PRO A 451 20.04 16.09 2.05
CA PRO A 451 20.11 14.86 1.26
C PRO A 451 21.19 13.90 1.77
N ASP A 452 20.93 12.59 1.73
CA ASP A 452 21.93 11.55 2.01
C ASP A 452 22.87 11.39 0.79
N LEU A 453 24.00 12.07 0.85
CA LEU A 453 25.00 12.09 -0.22
C LEU A 453 25.66 10.71 -0.42
N PHE A 454 25.72 9.87 0.60
CA PHE A 454 26.28 8.53 0.48
C PHE A 454 25.36 7.64 -0.38
N VAL A 455 24.05 7.63 -0.09
CA VAL A 455 23.07 6.90 -0.90
C VAL A 455 23.04 7.45 -2.33
N LEU A 456 23.06 8.77 -2.51
CA LEU A 456 23.13 9.38 -3.84
C LEU A 456 24.37 8.94 -4.60
N ALA A 457 25.55 8.92 -3.97
CA ALA A 457 26.79 8.47 -4.61
C ALA A 457 26.72 7.01 -5.05
N LEU A 458 26.12 6.12 -4.23
CA LEU A 458 25.92 4.72 -4.60
C LEU A 458 24.98 4.57 -5.80
N LEU A 459 23.87 5.32 -5.81
CA LEU A 459 22.90 5.32 -6.92
C LEU A 459 23.55 5.81 -8.23
N LEU A 460 24.32 6.90 -8.17
CA LEU A 460 25.05 7.41 -9.32
C LEU A 460 26.14 6.44 -9.80
N ALA A 461 26.85 5.78 -8.89
CA ALA A 461 27.83 4.75 -9.23
C ALA A 461 27.15 3.54 -9.91
N ALA A 462 25.98 3.13 -9.44
CA ALA A 462 25.19 2.07 -10.08
C ALA A 462 24.76 2.47 -11.51
N LEU A 463 24.28 3.69 -11.71
CA LEU A 463 23.94 4.22 -13.03
C LEU A 463 25.14 4.26 -13.98
N MET A 464 26.26 4.77 -13.52
CA MET A 464 27.49 4.82 -14.33
C MET A 464 27.99 3.40 -14.67
N GLY A 465 28.00 2.49 -13.70
CA GLY A 465 28.40 1.09 -13.91
C GLY A 465 27.53 0.39 -14.95
N GLY A 466 26.20 0.51 -14.82
CA GLY A 466 25.25 -0.04 -15.79
C GLY A 466 25.40 0.56 -17.18
N GLY A 467 25.56 1.87 -17.29
CA GLY A 467 25.80 2.56 -18.54
C GLY A 467 27.09 2.11 -19.23
N LEU A 468 28.18 1.98 -18.47
CA LEU A 468 29.48 1.52 -19.00
C LEU A 468 29.43 0.06 -19.48
N LEU A 469 28.75 -0.83 -18.73
CA LEU A 469 28.55 -2.23 -19.12
C LEU A 469 27.69 -2.32 -20.40
N LEU A 470 26.62 -1.52 -20.49
CA LEU A 470 25.77 -1.48 -21.67
C LEU A 470 26.51 -0.96 -22.89
N LEU A 471 27.34 0.08 -22.75
CA LEU A 471 28.21 0.58 -23.81
C LEU A 471 29.24 -0.46 -24.27
N ARG A 472 29.80 -1.26 -23.36
CA ARG A 472 30.68 -2.39 -23.71
C ARG A 472 29.93 -3.46 -24.51
N ALA A 473 28.72 -3.84 -24.07
CA ALA A 473 27.91 -4.83 -24.75
C ALA A 473 27.49 -4.43 -26.20
N LEU A 474 27.54 -3.13 -26.52
CA LEU A 474 27.27 -2.61 -27.87
C LEU A 474 28.49 -2.60 -28.80
N ARG A 475 29.70 -2.81 -28.30
CA ARG A 475 30.90 -2.84 -29.15
C ARG A 475 30.82 -4.05 -30.09
N PRO A 476 31.14 -3.87 -31.38
CA PRO A 476 31.26 -5.00 -32.31
C PRO A 476 32.45 -5.87 -31.87
N ASP A 477 32.26 -7.19 -31.87
CA ASP A 477 33.32 -8.14 -31.59
C ASP A 477 34.29 -8.12 -32.77
N THR A 478 35.59 -8.05 -32.50
CA THR A 478 36.61 -8.42 -33.48
C THR A 478 36.58 -9.95 -33.64
N GLU A 479 36.67 -10.45 -34.86
CA GLU A 479 36.52 -11.89 -35.21
C GLU A 479 37.39 -12.86 -34.38
N GLN A 480 38.44 -12.37 -33.72
CA GLN A 480 39.34 -13.15 -32.85
C GLN A 480 38.83 -13.36 -31.42
N GLU A 481 37.83 -12.61 -30.96
CA GLU A 481 37.34 -12.66 -29.55
C GLU A 481 36.09 -13.55 -29.39
N ALA A 482 35.48 -14.01 -30.46
CA ALA A 482 34.13 -14.65 -30.42
C ALA A 482 34.09 -15.99 -29.66
N GLY A 483 35.22 -16.65 -29.40
CA GLY A 483 35.26 -17.94 -28.69
C GLY A 483 35.59 -17.87 -27.19
N GLN A 484 36.25 -16.80 -26.72
CA GLN A 484 36.62 -16.61 -25.31
C GLN A 484 35.78 -15.55 -24.58
N ALA A 485 35.02 -14.75 -25.31
CA ALA A 485 34.27 -13.60 -24.78
C ALA A 485 33.06 -13.99 -23.89
N ASP A 486 32.54 -15.20 -24.02
CA ASP A 486 31.27 -15.56 -23.40
C ASP A 486 31.33 -15.76 -21.86
N GLU A 487 32.45 -16.31 -21.35
CA GLU A 487 32.62 -16.46 -19.88
C GLU A 487 33.13 -15.18 -19.21
N SER A 488 34.00 -14.43 -19.89
CA SER A 488 34.61 -13.21 -19.34
C SER A 488 33.63 -12.06 -19.14
N GLU A 489 32.56 -11.98 -19.93
CA GLU A 489 31.53 -10.94 -19.82
C GLU A 489 30.36 -11.29 -18.85
N THR A 490 30.20 -12.58 -18.53
CA THR A 490 29.08 -13.01 -17.68
C THR A 490 29.29 -12.57 -16.22
N LEU A 491 30.51 -12.66 -15.71
CA LEU A 491 30.86 -12.30 -14.33
C LEU A 491 30.62 -10.81 -14.03
N PRO A 492 31.09 -9.83 -14.84
CA PRO A 492 30.82 -8.42 -14.59
C PRO A 492 29.32 -8.07 -14.56
N VAL A 493 28.52 -8.70 -15.41
CA VAL A 493 27.07 -8.49 -15.46
C VAL A 493 26.38 -9.05 -14.22
N ALA A 494 26.77 -10.25 -13.77
CA ALA A 494 26.25 -10.84 -12.53
C ALA A 494 26.65 -10.01 -11.29
N LEU A 495 27.90 -9.57 -11.22
CA LEU A 495 28.39 -8.70 -10.14
C LEU A 495 27.64 -7.36 -10.11
N TYR A 496 27.33 -6.80 -11.26
CA TYR A 496 26.52 -5.58 -11.35
C TYR A 496 25.11 -5.82 -10.80
N GLY A 497 24.47 -6.94 -11.13
CA GLY A 497 23.17 -7.32 -10.58
C GLY A 497 23.19 -7.39 -9.04
N VAL A 498 24.22 -8.05 -8.48
CA VAL A 498 24.42 -8.13 -7.02
C VAL A 498 24.67 -6.74 -6.42
N ALA A 499 25.52 -5.92 -7.03
CA ALA A 499 25.79 -4.56 -6.57
C ALA A 499 24.51 -3.71 -6.54
N LEU A 500 23.65 -3.84 -7.55
CA LEU A 500 22.40 -3.12 -7.63
C LEU A 500 21.40 -3.56 -6.55
N LEU A 501 21.34 -4.86 -6.24
CA LEU A 501 20.55 -5.38 -5.11
C LEU A 501 21.08 -4.83 -3.77
N LEU A 502 22.40 -4.75 -3.60
CA LEU A 502 23.01 -4.16 -2.40
C LEU A 502 22.69 -2.67 -2.28
N VAL A 503 22.72 -1.92 -3.38
CA VAL A 503 22.31 -0.49 -3.39
C VAL A 503 20.83 -0.35 -2.99
N ALA A 504 19.94 -1.17 -3.53
CA ALA A 504 18.54 -1.19 -3.14
C ALA A 504 18.38 -1.51 -1.65
N LEU A 505 19.12 -2.49 -1.14
CA LEU A 505 19.11 -2.87 0.27
C LEU A 505 19.61 -1.73 1.17
N VAL A 506 20.72 -1.08 0.81
CA VAL A 506 21.22 0.10 1.54
C VAL A 506 20.16 1.20 1.58
N LEU A 507 19.49 1.45 0.46
CA LEU A 507 18.40 2.43 0.38
C LEU A 507 17.27 2.06 1.33
N LEU A 508 16.81 0.80 1.35
CA LEU A 508 15.75 0.32 2.23
C LEU A 508 16.11 0.44 3.72
N VAL A 509 17.31 -0.02 4.09
CA VAL A 509 17.79 0.04 5.49
C VAL A 509 17.95 1.49 5.95
N ARG A 510 18.53 2.34 5.12
CA ARG A 510 18.72 3.76 5.43
C ARG A 510 17.39 4.51 5.53
N PHE A 511 16.41 4.18 4.73
CA PHE A 511 15.09 4.82 4.77
C PHE A 511 14.36 4.59 6.10
N GLN A 512 14.71 3.55 6.85
CA GLN A 512 14.19 3.26 8.20
C GLN A 512 14.91 4.07 9.28
N LEU A 513 16.15 4.48 9.04
CA LEU A 513 16.94 5.22 10.02
C LEU A 513 16.55 6.71 9.99
N PRO A 514 16.55 7.35 11.02
CA PRO A 514 15.69 8.24 11.74
C PRO A 514 15.16 9.48 11.00
N GLY A 515 13.95 9.81 11.21
CA GLY A 515 13.37 11.12 10.93
C GLY A 515 11.86 11.17 11.09
N SER A 516 11.14 10.16 10.64
CA SER A 516 9.68 10.10 10.74
C SER A 516 9.15 8.82 11.40
N GLY A 517 10.03 7.92 11.85
CA GLY A 517 9.65 6.59 12.30
C GLY A 517 10.04 6.25 13.76
N ILE A 518 10.92 7.02 14.40
CA ILE A 518 11.40 6.69 15.77
C ILE A 518 10.24 6.63 16.75
N GLU A 519 9.31 7.56 16.65
CA GLU A 519 8.13 7.65 17.48
C GLU A 519 7.21 6.42 17.30
N ASN A 520 6.92 6.07 16.05
CA ASN A 520 6.11 4.89 15.73
C ASN A 520 6.87 3.59 16.06
N GLN A 521 8.21 3.55 15.94
CA GLN A 521 9.02 2.40 16.34
C GLN A 521 8.92 2.14 17.85
N ALA A 522 9.02 3.18 18.68
CA ALA A 522 8.91 3.04 20.14
C ALA A 522 7.51 2.53 20.53
N VAL A 523 6.45 3.09 19.94
CA VAL A 523 5.07 2.65 20.17
C VAL A 523 4.89 1.19 19.69
N ALA A 524 5.35 0.86 18.48
CA ALA A 524 5.25 -0.49 17.92
C ALA A 524 6.01 -1.52 18.79
N ALA A 525 7.20 -1.16 19.29
CA ALA A 525 7.98 -2.01 20.18
C ALA A 525 7.28 -2.23 21.54
N GLN A 526 6.67 -1.19 22.11
CA GLN A 526 5.90 -1.28 23.35
C GLN A 526 4.70 -2.22 23.19
N ILE A 527 3.95 -2.10 22.08
CA ILE A 527 2.83 -3.00 21.79
C ILE A 527 3.35 -4.44 21.61
N ALA A 528 4.36 -4.64 20.76
CA ALA A 528 4.90 -5.96 20.46
C ALA A 528 5.47 -6.69 21.69
N ALA A 529 5.94 -5.94 22.71
CA ALA A 529 6.44 -6.51 23.96
C ALA A 529 5.32 -7.02 24.90
N GLN A 530 4.09 -6.55 24.71
CA GLN A 530 2.98 -6.80 25.63
C GLN A 530 1.70 -7.28 24.93
N GLU A 531 1.73 -7.45 23.59
CA GLU A 531 0.57 -7.93 22.83
C GLU A 531 0.20 -9.36 23.21
N GLU A 532 -1.09 -9.65 23.26
CA GLU A 532 -1.66 -10.97 23.52
C GLU A 532 -2.63 -11.36 22.43
N PRO A 533 -2.83 -12.67 22.19
CA PRO A 533 -3.89 -13.14 21.30
C PRO A 533 -5.26 -12.63 21.77
N GLY A 534 -6.03 -12.06 20.85
CA GLY A 534 -7.32 -11.45 21.15
C GLY A 534 -7.24 -9.93 21.45
N ASP A 535 -6.06 -9.32 21.33
CA ASP A 535 -5.90 -7.87 21.30
C ASP A 535 -6.20 -7.29 19.90
N ALA A 536 -6.52 -6.00 19.84
CA ALA A 536 -6.55 -5.21 18.61
C ALA A 536 -5.96 -3.81 18.84
N ILE A 537 -5.62 -3.14 17.73
CA ILE A 537 -5.07 -1.78 17.75
C ILE A 537 -6.09 -0.84 17.11
N LEU A 538 -6.51 0.20 17.85
CA LEU A 538 -7.26 1.33 17.32
C LEU A 538 -6.31 2.50 17.08
N HIS A 539 -6.17 2.87 15.81
CA HIS A 539 -5.28 3.95 15.39
C HIS A 539 -6.12 5.18 15.02
N LEU A 540 -6.20 6.17 15.92
CA LEU A 540 -7.00 7.39 15.72
C LEU A 540 -6.23 8.51 14.99
N ARG A 541 -5.12 8.19 14.32
CA ARG A 541 -4.33 9.10 13.49
C ARG A 541 -4.23 8.53 12.07
N PRO A 542 -5.26 8.68 11.25
CA PRO A 542 -5.39 7.97 9.98
C PRO A 542 -4.22 8.21 9.02
N LEU A 543 -3.66 9.43 9.00
CA LEU A 543 -2.54 9.77 8.13
C LEU A 543 -1.21 9.10 8.54
N GLU A 544 -1.11 8.59 9.76
CA GLU A 544 0.08 7.91 10.29
C GLU A 544 -0.01 6.37 10.20
N THR A 545 -1.18 5.81 9.84
CA THR A 545 -1.38 4.36 9.77
C THR A 545 -0.36 3.65 8.87
N GLN A 546 0.00 4.27 7.74
CA GLN A 546 1.03 3.73 6.84
C GLN A 546 2.42 3.72 7.48
N GLN A 547 2.76 4.77 8.23
CA GLN A 547 4.06 4.88 8.93
C GLN A 547 4.14 3.86 10.07
N PHE A 548 3.04 3.69 10.80
CA PHE A 548 2.92 2.67 11.84
C PHE A 548 3.00 1.26 11.25
N ALA A 549 2.23 0.95 10.21
CA ALA A 549 2.26 -0.33 9.51
C ALA A 549 3.66 -0.71 9.00
N ASN A 550 4.48 0.30 8.69
CA ASN A 550 5.84 0.09 8.21
C ASN A 550 6.80 -0.45 9.29
N VAL A 551 6.55 -0.14 10.56
CA VAL A 551 7.41 -0.47 11.70
C VAL A 551 6.80 -1.49 12.65
N TYR A 552 5.50 -1.68 12.63
CA TYR A 552 4.83 -2.69 13.45
C TYR A 552 4.82 -4.04 12.74
N HIS A 553 5.58 -4.99 13.26
CA HIS A 553 5.73 -6.36 12.73
C HIS A 553 4.92 -7.41 13.50
N GLY A 554 4.12 -6.99 14.52
CA GLY A 554 3.28 -7.87 15.33
C GLY A 554 2.09 -8.48 14.56
N ARG A 555 1.24 -9.21 15.26
CA ARG A 555 0.11 -9.95 14.65
C ARG A 555 -1.25 -9.33 14.91
N LEU A 556 -1.33 -8.24 15.67
CA LEU A 556 -2.63 -7.65 15.98
C LEU A 556 -3.27 -7.00 14.76
N PRO A 557 -4.60 -7.09 14.61
CA PRO A 557 -5.34 -6.31 13.64
C PRO A 557 -5.29 -4.81 14.00
N VAL A 558 -5.21 -3.98 12.97
CA VAL A 558 -5.17 -2.52 13.12
C VAL A 558 -6.43 -1.94 12.49
N TYR A 559 -7.16 -1.16 13.26
CA TYR A 559 -8.34 -0.42 12.84
C TYR A 559 -7.99 1.06 12.76
N GLY A 560 -7.88 1.60 11.55
CA GLY A 560 -7.63 3.03 11.34
C GLY A 560 -8.93 3.79 11.32
N LEU A 561 -9.14 4.69 12.28
CA LEU A 561 -10.38 5.44 12.45
C LEU A 561 -10.12 6.94 12.33
N PHE A 562 -11.09 7.66 11.77
CA PHE A 562 -11.00 9.11 11.68
C PHE A 562 -11.40 9.74 13.03
N PRO A 563 -10.65 10.75 13.54
CA PRO A 563 -11.07 11.49 14.71
C PRO A 563 -12.35 12.27 14.41
N VAL A 564 -13.35 12.12 15.28
CA VAL A 564 -14.66 12.78 15.17
C VAL A 564 -15.05 13.44 16.48
N ASP A 565 -15.87 14.47 16.41
CA ASP A 565 -16.38 15.17 17.60
C ASP A 565 -17.51 14.37 18.27
N GLU A 566 -18.31 13.66 17.47
CA GLU A 566 -19.40 12.78 17.92
C GLU A 566 -19.40 11.48 17.10
N LEU A 567 -19.64 10.33 17.75
CA LEU A 567 -19.75 9.05 17.06
C LEU A 567 -21.09 8.97 16.32
N SER A 568 -21.02 8.58 15.07
CA SER A 568 -22.22 8.20 14.32
C SER A 568 -22.82 6.87 14.86
N PRO A 569 -24.08 6.53 14.52
CA PRO A 569 -24.63 5.21 14.85
C PRO A 569 -23.81 4.04 14.30
N ASP A 570 -23.13 4.24 13.16
CA ASP A 570 -22.27 3.22 12.55
C ASP A 570 -20.95 3.07 13.32
N ASP A 571 -20.35 4.19 13.75
CA ASP A 571 -19.16 4.18 14.59
C ASP A 571 -19.43 3.51 15.95
N SER A 572 -20.60 3.79 16.54
CA SER A 572 -21.00 3.17 17.79
C SER A 572 -21.18 1.66 17.65
N ARG A 573 -21.81 1.20 16.57
CA ARG A 573 -21.94 -0.24 16.26
C ARG A 573 -20.58 -0.89 16.03
N LEU A 574 -19.67 -0.23 15.32
CA LEU A 574 -18.31 -0.72 15.11
C LEU A 574 -17.59 -0.86 16.46
N LEU A 575 -17.70 0.12 17.34
CA LEU A 575 -17.08 0.06 18.67
C LEU A 575 -17.63 -1.11 19.50
N ASP A 576 -18.95 -1.30 19.50
CA ASP A 576 -19.60 -2.41 20.21
C ASP A 576 -19.14 -3.77 19.67
N ASP A 577 -19.01 -3.89 18.34
CA ASP A 577 -18.52 -5.10 17.68
C ASP A 577 -17.05 -5.38 18.04
N LEU A 578 -16.19 -4.36 18.01
CA LEU A 578 -14.79 -4.49 18.43
C LEU A 578 -14.68 -4.91 19.90
N LEU A 579 -15.49 -4.33 20.79
CA LEU A 579 -15.53 -4.70 22.21
C LEU A 579 -16.09 -6.09 22.47
N GLN A 580 -16.86 -6.67 21.53
CA GLN A 580 -17.31 -8.07 21.59
C GLN A 580 -16.28 -9.05 21.06
N ARG A 581 -15.47 -8.66 20.07
CA ARG A 581 -14.48 -9.53 19.43
C ARG A 581 -13.15 -9.59 20.20
N TYR A 582 -12.72 -8.46 20.77
CA TYR A 582 -11.38 -8.32 21.34
C TYR A 582 -11.42 -8.13 22.83
N HIS A 583 -10.49 -8.80 23.51
CA HIS A 583 -10.36 -8.74 24.96
C HIS A 583 -9.72 -7.44 25.43
N ARG A 584 -8.71 -6.96 24.67
CA ARG A 584 -8.00 -5.72 24.98
C ARG A 584 -7.83 -4.87 23.73
N LEU A 585 -7.84 -3.56 23.90
CA LEU A 585 -7.66 -2.58 22.84
C LEU A 585 -6.48 -1.67 23.16
N TRP A 586 -5.48 -1.72 22.29
CA TRP A 586 -4.41 -0.74 22.22
C TRP A 586 -4.90 0.46 21.44
N VAL A 587 -4.91 1.64 22.04
CA VAL A 587 -5.36 2.86 21.38
C VAL A 587 -4.19 3.80 21.19
N LEU A 588 -3.97 4.20 19.94
CA LEU A 588 -3.13 5.33 19.56
C LEU A 588 -4.06 6.52 19.37
N PRO A 589 -4.22 7.37 20.41
CA PRO A 589 -5.20 8.45 20.37
C PRO A 589 -4.79 9.55 19.38
N ASP A 590 -5.74 10.38 19.00
CA ASP A 590 -5.49 11.59 18.25
C ASP A 590 -4.74 12.64 19.12
N PHE A 591 -4.55 13.85 18.58
CA PHE A 591 -3.88 14.93 19.32
C PHE A 591 -4.84 15.71 20.24
N ALA A 592 -6.12 15.37 20.23
CA ALA A 592 -7.11 16.02 21.08
C ALA A 592 -6.99 15.53 22.54
N PRO A 593 -7.33 16.36 23.53
CA PRO A 593 -7.53 15.88 24.89
C PRO A 593 -8.60 14.79 24.93
N PRO A 594 -8.48 13.79 25.82
CA PRO A 594 -9.39 12.65 25.90
C PRO A 594 -10.87 13.04 26.02
N GLU A 595 -11.14 14.16 26.67
CA GLU A 595 -12.52 14.69 26.86
C GLU A 595 -13.12 15.22 25.58
N ARG A 596 -12.30 15.53 24.57
CA ARG A 596 -12.75 16.03 23.26
C ARG A 596 -12.81 14.94 22.19
N SER A 597 -12.00 13.88 22.33
CA SER A 597 -12.06 12.73 21.41
C SER A 597 -13.34 11.91 21.64
N ALA A 598 -14.19 11.78 20.63
CA ALA A 598 -15.43 11.00 20.76
C ALA A 598 -15.17 9.52 21.03
N TRP A 599 -14.16 8.95 20.36
CA TRP A 599 -13.74 7.56 20.57
C TRP A 599 -13.25 7.30 21.98
N GLU A 600 -12.40 8.19 22.53
CA GLU A 600 -11.93 8.02 23.90
C GLU A 600 -13.04 8.22 24.93
N ARG A 601 -13.95 9.16 24.72
CA ARG A 601 -15.11 9.33 25.61
C ARG A 601 -15.97 8.07 25.66
N ALA A 602 -16.26 7.49 24.49
CA ALA A 602 -17.06 6.26 24.41
C ALA A 602 -16.35 5.07 25.08
N LEU A 603 -15.05 4.90 24.81
CA LEU A 603 -14.24 3.85 25.44
C LEU A 603 -14.21 4.02 26.97
N ARG A 604 -13.89 5.21 27.48
CA ARG A 604 -13.80 5.47 28.92
C ARG A 604 -15.11 5.22 29.69
N GLY A 605 -16.24 5.38 29.01
CA GLY A 605 -17.56 5.05 29.59
C GLY A 605 -17.87 3.55 29.63
N THR A 606 -17.16 2.72 28.86
CA THR A 606 -17.56 1.34 28.60
C THR A 606 -16.54 0.30 29.06
N VAL A 607 -15.22 0.63 29.01
CA VAL A 607 -14.12 -0.32 29.21
C VAL A 607 -13.27 0.02 30.44
N PHE A 608 -12.33 -0.85 30.78
CA PHE A 608 -11.42 -0.74 31.90
C PHE A 608 -10.05 -0.24 31.41
N LEU A 609 -9.59 0.89 31.91
CA LEU A 609 -8.26 1.41 31.60
C LEU A 609 -7.20 0.58 32.31
N LEU A 610 -6.26 -0.03 31.56
CA LEU A 610 -5.14 -0.79 32.11
C LEU A 610 -3.85 0.05 32.17
N ALA A 611 -3.53 0.77 31.12
CA ALA A 611 -2.37 1.64 31.05
C ALA A 611 -2.65 2.88 30.21
N ASP A 612 -2.04 4.01 30.59
CA ASP A 612 -2.02 5.26 29.84
C ASP A 612 -0.61 5.82 29.96
N SER A 613 0.18 5.73 28.93
CA SER A 613 1.62 5.98 28.96
C SER A 613 2.03 6.97 27.88
N ALA A 614 2.92 7.88 28.24
CA ALA A 614 3.65 8.70 27.28
C ALA A 614 4.91 7.96 26.84
N ILE A 615 5.08 7.73 25.55
CA ILE A 615 6.18 6.97 24.96
C ILE A 615 7.24 7.96 24.43
N PRO A 616 8.47 7.94 24.95
CA PRO A 616 9.55 8.78 24.45
C PRO A 616 9.90 8.44 22.98
N PRO A 617 10.49 9.39 22.17
CA PRO A 617 11.02 10.68 22.64
C PRO A 617 10.01 11.84 22.65
N ASP A 618 8.85 11.72 22.02
CA ASP A 618 7.91 12.83 21.79
C ASP A 618 6.67 12.74 22.68
N ASP A 619 6.75 11.96 23.75
CA ASP A 619 5.66 11.75 24.71
C ASP A 619 4.35 11.30 24.02
N ARG A 620 4.46 10.47 22.98
CA ARG A 620 3.31 9.91 22.29
C ARG A 620 2.49 9.07 23.25
N ARG A 621 1.24 9.44 23.34
CA ARG A 621 0.31 8.74 24.21
C ARG A 621 -0.08 7.40 23.60
N LEU A 622 0.04 6.32 24.40
CA LEU A 622 -0.41 4.97 24.12
C LEU A 622 -1.28 4.49 25.27
N VAL A 623 -2.49 4.04 24.95
CA VAL A 623 -3.47 3.63 25.95
C VAL A 623 -3.84 2.16 25.75
N LEU A 624 -3.93 1.41 26.86
CA LEU A 624 -4.41 0.03 26.85
C LEU A 624 -5.69 -0.07 27.65
N TYR A 625 -6.75 -0.57 27.01
CA TYR A 625 -8.04 -0.84 27.64
C TYR A 625 -8.32 -2.35 27.64
N ALA A 626 -9.09 -2.82 28.65
CA ALA A 626 -9.72 -4.14 28.66
C ALA A 626 -11.23 -4.02 28.43
N ALA A 627 -11.79 -4.87 27.58
CA ALA A 627 -13.23 -5.01 27.41
C ALA A 627 -13.85 -5.75 28.61
N ALA A 628 -15.13 -5.56 28.87
CA ALA A 628 -15.80 -6.20 29.99
C ALA A 628 -15.81 -7.74 29.90
N GLN A 629 -15.77 -8.29 28.70
CA GLN A 629 -15.70 -9.74 28.46
C GLN A 629 -14.34 -10.37 28.76
N GLU A 630 -13.28 -9.58 28.95
CA GLU A 630 -11.97 -10.10 29.36
C GLU A 630 -12.08 -10.92 30.63
N GLN A 631 -12.99 -10.51 31.53
CA GLN A 631 -13.15 -11.14 32.83
C GLN A 631 -14.59 -11.02 33.33
N PRO A 632 -15.34 -12.12 33.47
CA PRO A 632 -16.70 -12.06 33.99
C PRO A 632 -16.73 -11.59 35.45
N LEU A 633 -17.44 -10.49 35.69
CA LEU A 633 -17.54 -9.90 37.01
C LEU A 633 -18.73 -10.50 37.77
N THR A 634 -18.52 -10.75 39.06
CA THR A 634 -19.58 -11.11 39.99
C THR A 634 -20.04 -9.82 40.72
N GLU A 635 -21.28 -9.42 40.46
CA GLU A 635 -21.88 -8.24 41.11
C GLU A 635 -22.34 -8.53 42.50
N ARG A 636 -22.09 -7.57 43.44
CA ARG A 636 -22.50 -7.64 44.84
C ARG A 636 -22.98 -6.28 45.31
N GLY A 637 -24.17 -6.21 45.91
CA GLY A 637 -24.68 -5.02 46.57
C GLY A 637 -24.05 -4.79 47.95
N VAL A 638 -23.74 -3.54 48.33
CA VAL A 638 -23.10 -3.20 49.62
C VAL A 638 -23.78 -2.05 50.34
N GLY A 639 -24.23 -0.98 49.69
CA GLY A 639 -24.94 0.14 50.27
C GLY A 639 -24.11 1.04 51.23
N ILE A 640 -22.78 1.09 51.07
CA ILE A 640 -21.85 1.86 51.93
C ILE A 640 -21.87 3.34 51.57
N ARG A 641 -21.98 4.22 52.59
CA ARG A 641 -21.95 5.68 52.40
C ARG A 641 -20.59 6.25 52.71
N PHE A 642 -20.19 7.32 52.02
CA PHE A 642 -18.94 8.05 52.25
C PHE A 642 -19.20 9.54 52.48
N GLY A 643 -18.33 10.13 53.33
CA GLY A 643 -18.38 11.53 53.72
C GLY A 643 -19.11 11.77 55.05
N ASP A 644 -18.82 12.89 55.70
CA ASP A 644 -19.52 13.37 56.90
C ASP A 644 -19.85 14.87 56.75
N PRO A 645 -21.12 15.19 56.46
CA PRO A 645 -22.27 14.29 56.20
C PRO A 645 -22.13 13.52 54.89
N ALA A 646 -22.69 12.29 54.87
CA ALA A 646 -22.61 11.41 53.69
C ALA A 646 -23.16 12.08 52.43
N TRP A 647 -22.34 12.10 51.34
CA TRP A 647 -22.69 12.73 50.07
C TRP A 647 -22.76 11.74 48.93
N VAL A 648 -22.16 10.54 49.07
CA VAL A 648 -22.17 9.48 48.06
C VAL A 648 -22.38 8.11 48.68
N ARG A 649 -22.97 7.20 47.95
CA ARG A 649 -23.17 5.81 48.35
C ARG A 649 -22.56 4.88 47.26
N LEU A 650 -21.79 3.89 47.69
CA LEU A 650 -21.43 2.75 46.88
C LEU A 650 -22.56 1.72 46.98
N ASN A 651 -23.38 1.61 45.96
CA ASN A 651 -24.53 0.68 45.91
C ASN A 651 -24.09 -0.76 45.72
N GLY A 652 -23.10 -0.95 44.84
CA GLY A 652 -22.62 -2.26 44.48
C GLY A 652 -21.20 -2.23 43.85
N TYR A 653 -20.67 -3.41 43.65
CA TYR A 653 -19.41 -3.60 42.95
C TYR A 653 -19.40 -4.90 42.17
N GLY A 654 -18.59 -4.95 41.10
CA GLY A 654 -18.28 -6.13 40.34
C GLY A 654 -16.80 -6.48 40.47
N LEU A 655 -16.51 -7.74 40.79
CA LEU A 655 -15.17 -8.31 40.85
C LEU A 655 -15.15 -9.69 40.22
N PRO A 656 -14.04 -10.10 39.56
CA PRO A 656 -13.87 -11.48 39.11
C PRO A 656 -13.67 -12.37 40.35
N LYS A 657 -14.05 -13.65 40.22
CA LYS A 657 -13.78 -14.65 41.28
C LYS A 657 -12.30 -15.02 41.33
N GLU A 658 -11.68 -15.13 40.18
CA GLU A 658 -10.31 -15.58 39.99
C GLU A 658 -9.60 -14.72 38.95
N VAL A 659 -8.28 -14.56 39.12
CA VAL A 659 -7.41 -13.81 38.22
C VAL A 659 -6.02 -14.46 38.19
N ALA A 660 -5.39 -14.51 37.02
CA ALA A 660 -4.02 -15.04 36.90
C ALA A 660 -2.96 -13.95 37.21
N PRO A 661 -1.79 -14.32 37.75
CA PRO A 661 -0.67 -13.41 37.88
C PRO A 661 -0.26 -12.78 36.55
N GLY A 662 0.07 -11.49 36.54
CA GLY A 662 0.42 -10.76 35.32
C GLY A 662 -0.78 -10.35 34.47
N ARG A 663 -2.00 -10.76 34.82
CA ARG A 663 -3.24 -10.34 34.15
C ARG A 663 -3.83 -9.09 34.82
N ALA A 664 -4.83 -8.49 34.16
CA ALA A 664 -5.55 -7.38 34.70
C ALA A 664 -6.62 -7.85 35.71
N LEU A 665 -6.73 -7.20 36.86
CA LEU A 665 -7.88 -7.28 37.74
C LEU A 665 -8.85 -6.18 37.39
N LEU A 666 -10.07 -6.56 36.96
CA LEU A 666 -11.14 -5.62 36.60
C LEU A 666 -12.06 -5.37 37.78
N VAL A 667 -12.32 -4.10 38.11
CA VAL A 667 -13.15 -3.66 39.24
C VAL A 667 -14.20 -2.70 38.70
N ALA A 668 -15.48 -3.02 38.82
CA ALA A 668 -16.59 -2.10 38.57
C ALA A 668 -17.18 -1.61 39.90
N LEU A 669 -17.47 -0.32 39.98
CA LEU A 669 -18.06 0.32 41.17
C LEU A 669 -19.34 1.04 40.73
N GLU A 670 -20.41 0.86 41.48
CA GLU A 670 -21.68 1.53 41.25
C GLU A 670 -21.94 2.56 42.31
N TRP A 671 -21.76 3.83 41.98
CA TRP A 671 -21.94 4.97 42.84
C TRP A 671 -23.33 5.60 42.68
N GLU A 672 -23.86 6.13 43.79
CA GLU A 672 -25.05 6.99 43.80
C GLU A 672 -24.77 8.27 44.54
N SER A 673 -25.04 9.39 43.90
CA SER A 673 -24.91 10.72 44.53
C SER A 673 -26.10 10.99 45.48
N LEU A 674 -25.81 11.24 46.74
CA LEU A 674 -26.82 11.55 47.77
C LEU A 674 -27.01 13.05 47.96
N ARG A 675 -25.96 13.84 47.70
CA ARG A 675 -25.93 15.30 47.88
C ARG A 675 -24.97 15.91 46.86
N PRO A 676 -25.21 17.16 46.42
CA PRO A 676 -24.29 17.85 45.55
C PRO A 676 -23.00 18.15 46.32
N VAL A 677 -21.85 18.01 45.65
CA VAL A 677 -20.53 18.42 46.15
C VAL A 677 -19.89 19.35 45.16
N THR A 678 -19.12 20.32 45.69
CA THR A 678 -18.37 21.29 44.89
C THR A 678 -16.92 20.90 44.72
N LYS A 679 -16.45 19.88 45.46
CA LYS A 679 -15.09 19.37 45.40
C LYS A 679 -14.99 18.18 44.47
N GLU A 680 -13.82 18.05 43.87
CA GLU A 680 -13.47 16.92 43.02
C GLU A 680 -12.69 15.88 43.82
N TYR A 681 -13.38 14.84 44.23
CA TYR A 681 -12.79 13.70 44.91
C TYR A 681 -12.25 12.69 43.94
N ARG A 682 -11.15 11.99 44.32
CA ARG A 682 -10.63 10.84 43.58
C ARG A 682 -11.03 9.55 44.29
N VAL A 683 -11.34 8.54 43.50
CA VAL A 683 -11.50 7.17 43.94
C VAL A 683 -10.12 6.50 43.92
N PHE A 684 -9.79 5.78 44.97
CA PHE A 684 -8.67 4.86 44.98
C PHE A 684 -9.16 3.41 44.99
N VAL A 685 -8.45 2.57 44.26
CA VAL A 685 -8.67 1.12 44.18
C VAL A 685 -7.32 0.44 44.36
N HIS A 686 -7.13 -0.24 45.51
CA HIS A 686 -5.88 -0.86 45.89
C HIS A 686 -6.05 -2.36 46.08
N LEU A 687 -5.16 -3.17 45.52
CA LEU A 687 -5.06 -4.60 45.82
C LEU A 687 -4.20 -4.79 47.04
N LEU A 688 -4.72 -5.51 48.02
CA LEU A 688 -4.06 -5.80 49.28
C LEU A 688 -3.86 -7.31 49.48
N ASP A 689 -2.72 -7.68 50.10
CA ASP A 689 -2.48 -9.04 50.58
C ASP A 689 -3.21 -9.28 51.95
N ALA A 690 -2.96 -10.46 52.54
CA ALA A 690 -3.55 -10.84 53.83
C ALA A 690 -3.09 -9.95 54.98
N ASP A 691 -1.88 -9.38 54.89
CA ASP A 691 -1.29 -8.50 55.90
C ASP A 691 -1.67 -7.02 55.66
N GLY A 692 -2.45 -6.72 54.64
CA GLY A 692 -2.86 -5.36 54.29
C GLY A 692 -1.83 -4.57 53.48
N THR A 693 -0.78 -5.22 52.98
CA THR A 693 0.24 -4.59 52.15
C THR A 693 -0.34 -4.32 50.74
N LYS A 694 -0.12 -3.11 50.24
CA LYS A 694 -0.58 -2.70 48.91
C LYS A 694 0.34 -3.22 47.84
N LEU A 695 -0.21 -4.04 46.90
CA LEU A 695 0.51 -4.71 45.83
C LEU A 695 0.29 -4.06 44.46
N ALA A 696 -0.91 -3.53 44.24
CA ALA A 696 -1.26 -2.79 43.03
C ALA A 696 -2.25 -1.67 43.36
N GLN A 697 -2.27 -0.60 42.59
CA GLN A 697 -3.22 0.49 42.83
C GLN A 697 -3.64 1.16 41.52
N ARG A 698 -4.84 1.72 41.54
CA ARG A 698 -5.35 2.67 40.53
C ARG A 698 -6.17 3.72 41.21
N ASP A 699 -5.74 4.98 41.05
CA ASP A 699 -6.44 6.14 41.61
C ASP A 699 -6.85 7.07 40.47
N GLY A 700 -8.02 7.67 40.54
CA GLY A 700 -8.48 8.58 39.50
C GLY A 700 -9.79 9.26 39.80
N GLN A 701 -10.15 10.25 38.99
CA GLN A 701 -11.51 10.74 38.95
C GLN A 701 -12.45 9.70 38.34
N PRO A 702 -13.70 9.63 38.82
CA PRO A 702 -14.67 8.67 38.30
C PRO A 702 -14.85 8.73 36.76
N VAL A 703 -15.14 7.55 36.19
CA VAL A 703 -15.31 7.32 34.76
C VAL A 703 -14.09 7.86 33.97
N LEU A 704 -12.87 7.55 34.49
CA LEU A 704 -11.62 7.91 33.84
C LEU A 704 -11.55 9.41 33.46
N TRP A 705 -11.89 10.29 34.41
CA TRP A 705 -11.87 11.77 34.32
C TRP A 705 -13.05 12.38 33.53
N LEU A 706 -14.04 11.60 33.06
CA LEU A 706 -15.19 12.12 32.33
C LEU A 706 -16.31 12.63 33.25
N ARG A 707 -16.37 12.13 34.52
CA ARG A 707 -17.45 12.43 35.45
C ARG A 707 -16.91 12.85 36.82
N PRO A 708 -16.30 14.06 36.91
CA PRO A 708 -15.84 14.57 38.21
C PRO A 708 -16.99 14.67 39.21
N THR A 709 -16.71 14.36 40.47
CA THR A 709 -17.74 14.32 41.53
C THR A 709 -18.47 15.65 41.72
N SER A 710 -17.84 16.78 41.40
CA SER A 710 -18.43 18.12 41.45
C SER A 710 -19.58 18.31 40.44
N GLY A 711 -19.67 17.46 39.42
CA GLY A 711 -20.74 17.49 38.43
C GLY A 711 -21.89 16.52 38.68
N TRP A 712 -21.84 15.73 39.76
CA TRP A 712 -22.87 14.70 40.02
C TRP A 712 -24.17 15.30 40.54
N GLN A 713 -25.29 14.79 40.00
CA GLN A 713 -26.62 15.22 40.45
C GLN A 713 -27.19 14.25 41.47
N VAL A 714 -27.99 14.76 42.40
CA VAL A 714 -28.64 13.92 43.43
C VAL A 714 -29.49 12.81 42.83
N GLY A 715 -29.26 11.60 43.27
CA GLY A 715 -29.90 10.39 42.76
C GLY A 715 -29.31 9.84 41.47
N GLU A 716 -28.23 10.45 40.97
CA GLU A 716 -27.54 9.95 39.79
C GLU A 716 -26.72 8.69 40.13
N HIS A 717 -26.85 7.68 39.22
CA HIS A 717 -26.09 6.43 39.29
C HIS A 717 -24.92 6.49 38.30
N ILE A 718 -23.72 6.22 38.79
CA ILE A 718 -22.49 6.28 38.02
C ILE A 718 -21.78 4.94 38.13
N VAL A 719 -21.57 4.27 36.97
CA VAL A 719 -20.74 3.06 36.89
C VAL A 719 -19.31 3.46 36.56
N ASP A 720 -18.43 3.17 37.48
CA ASP A 720 -17.00 3.53 37.42
C ASP A 720 -16.13 2.28 37.32
N ARG A 721 -15.15 2.28 36.38
CA ARG A 721 -14.41 1.08 35.98
C ARG A 721 -12.91 1.25 36.16
N TYR A 722 -12.30 0.33 36.85
CA TYR A 722 -10.85 0.32 37.15
C TYR A 722 -10.21 -0.99 36.71
N GLY A 723 -9.10 -0.89 35.99
CA GLY A 723 -8.25 -2.02 35.65
C GLY A 723 -6.90 -1.91 36.40
N LEU A 724 -6.50 -2.93 37.11
CA LEU A 724 -5.21 -3.01 37.80
C LEU A 724 -4.37 -4.11 37.12
N LEU A 725 -3.22 -3.76 36.54
CA LEU A 725 -2.27 -4.76 36.06
C LEU A 725 -1.57 -5.39 37.28
N LEU A 726 -1.70 -6.71 37.41
CA LEU A 726 -1.12 -7.45 38.52
C LEU A 726 0.36 -7.76 38.25
N PRO A 727 1.22 -7.77 39.30
CA PRO A 727 2.59 -8.27 39.17
C PRO A 727 2.60 -9.72 38.62
N ALA A 728 3.54 -10.02 37.71
CA ALA A 728 3.68 -11.35 37.11
C ALA A 728 4.17 -12.42 38.13
N ASP A 729 4.78 -11.99 39.20
CA ASP A 729 5.31 -12.78 40.33
C ASP A 729 4.36 -12.84 41.51
N LEU A 730 3.10 -12.39 41.35
CA LEU A 730 2.11 -12.38 42.44
C LEU A 730 1.83 -13.82 42.90
N PRO A 731 2.03 -14.14 44.21
CA PRO A 731 1.80 -15.49 44.73
C PRO A 731 0.34 -15.93 44.62
N PRO A 732 0.06 -17.23 44.41
CA PRO A 732 -1.29 -17.76 44.54
C PRO A 732 -1.86 -17.54 45.92
N GLY A 733 -3.12 -17.10 46.02
CA GLY A 733 -3.76 -16.83 47.32
C GLY A 733 -5.04 -16.02 47.18
N GLU A 734 -5.61 -15.67 48.33
CA GLU A 734 -6.77 -14.78 48.41
C GLU A 734 -6.32 -13.34 48.72
N TYR A 735 -6.85 -12.41 47.95
CA TYR A 735 -6.52 -10.99 47.99
C TYR A 735 -7.80 -10.19 48.19
N ARG A 736 -7.66 -8.95 48.70
CA ARG A 736 -8.78 -8.02 48.90
C ARG A 736 -8.56 -6.73 48.14
N VAL A 737 -9.65 -6.12 47.70
CA VAL A 737 -9.61 -4.82 47.00
C VAL A 737 -10.12 -3.75 47.96
N ALA A 738 -9.26 -2.81 48.35
CA ALA A 738 -9.66 -1.66 49.17
C ALA A 738 -10.10 -0.52 48.25
N VAL A 739 -11.28 0.03 48.51
CA VAL A 739 -11.87 1.14 47.76
C VAL A 739 -12.28 2.27 48.69
N GLY A 740 -12.04 3.50 48.30
CA GLY A 740 -12.48 4.69 49.01
C GLY A 740 -12.28 5.96 48.19
N LEU A 741 -12.56 7.09 48.80
CA LEU A 741 -12.47 8.41 48.21
C LEU A 741 -11.52 9.30 49.00
N TYR A 742 -10.79 10.20 48.33
CA TYR A 742 -9.94 11.18 48.97
C TYR A 742 -9.94 12.53 48.22
N ASP A 743 -9.66 13.60 49.00
CA ASP A 743 -9.45 14.93 48.45
C ASP A 743 -8.02 15.01 47.88
N PRO A 744 -7.84 15.19 46.55
CA PRO A 744 -6.51 15.22 45.95
C PRO A 744 -5.63 16.41 46.38
N ALA A 745 -6.23 17.47 46.90
CA ALA A 745 -5.49 18.65 47.36
C ALA A 745 -4.86 18.44 48.75
N THR A 746 -5.50 17.65 49.60
CA THR A 746 -5.05 17.41 50.97
C THR A 746 -4.54 16.00 51.23
N GLY A 747 -4.92 15.02 50.38
CA GLY A 747 -4.71 13.60 50.60
C GLY A 747 -5.68 12.98 51.60
N GLU A 748 -6.59 13.76 52.19
CA GLU A 748 -7.51 13.34 53.24
C GLU A 748 -8.57 12.37 52.66
N ARG A 749 -8.68 11.19 53.27
CA ARG A 749 -9.67 10.18 52.86
C ARG A 749 -11.05 10.50 53.48
N GLN A 750 -12.08 10.19 52.74
CA GLN A 750 -13.47 10.35 53.17
C GLN A 750 -13.88 9.21 54.12
N PRO A 751 -14.49 9.51 55.30
CA PRO A 751 -14.96 8.48 56.20
C PRO A 751 -16.05 7.62 55.56
N SER A 752 -16.07 6.32 55.87
CA SER A 752 -17.08 5.38 55.38
C SER A 752 -18.02 4.91 56.48
N SER A 753 -19.24 4.50 56.09
CA SER A 753 -20.20 3.94 57.06
C SER A 753 -19.90 2.46 57.36
N ALA A 754 -18.81 1.87 56.91
CA ALA A 754 -18.44 0.49 57.17
C ALA A 754 -18.00 0.26 58.62
N GLY A 755 -17.40 1.28 59.25
CA GLY A 755 -17.02 1.26 60.67
C GLY A 755 -16.45 2.59 61.16
N PRO A 756 -16.44 2.84 62.47
CA PRO A 756 -15.82 4.03 63.05
C PRO A 756 -14.29 4.06 62.74
N GLY A 757 -13.84 5.13 62.08
CA GLY A 757 -12.46 5.27 61.65
C GLY A 757 -12.06 4.55 60.36
N ASP A 758 -13.01 3.88 59.67
CA ASP A 758 -12.77 3.29 58.39
C ASP A 758 -12.91 4.33 57.26
N TYR A 759 -11.84 4.45 56.47
CA TYR A 759 -11.74 5.34 55.31
C TYR A 759 -11.70 4.57 53.99
N ALA A 760 -11.93 3.27 54.06
CA ALA A 760 -11.97 2.36 52.91
C ALA A 760 -12.91 1.17 53.17
N ILE A 761 -13.48 0.63 52.13
CA ILE A 761 -14.18 -0.66 52.14
C ILE A 761 -13.28 -1.73 51.53
N GLN A 762 -13.24 -2.92 52.15
CA GLN A 762 -12.58 -4.08 51.59
C GLN A 762 -13.60 -4.94 50.84
N LEU A 763 -13.37 -5.07 49.53
CA LEU A 763 -14.15 -5.87 48.59
C LEU A 763 -13.46 -7.22 48.35
N GLY A 764 -14.22 -8.22 47.96
CA GLY A 764 -13.67 -9.52 47.63
C GLY A 764 -14.15 -10.64 48.54
N PRO A 765 -13.39 -11.74 48.71
CA PRO A 765 -12.03 -11.98 48.17
C PRO A 765 -11.97 -12.17 46.67
N VAL A 766 -10.78 -11.94 46.12
CA VAL A 766 -10.37 -12.30 44.75
C VAL A 766 -9.27 -13.35 44.88
N ARG A 767 -9.40 -14.47 44.20
CA ARG A 767 -8.42 -15.54 44.20
C ARG A 767 -7.41 -15.35 43.06
N VAL A 768 -6.13 -15.35 43.39
CA VAL A 768 -5.06 -15.42 42.39
C VAL A 768 -4.70 -16.88 42.19
N GLU A 769 -4.78 -17.33 40.94
CA GLU A 769 -4.52 -18.73 40.55
C GLU A 769 -3.03 -19.05 40.64
N GLY A 770 -2.68 -20.33 40.89
CA GLY A 770 -1.34 -20.84 40.70
C GLY A 770 -1.08 -21.07 39.18
N ARG A 771 0.15 -20.79 38.71
CA ARG A 771 0.58 -21.06 37.34
C ARG A 771 0.46 -22.54 37.00
#